data_b43624f36f49ba3cd6c8ff0acd3992b4
#
_entry.id   b43624f36f49ba3cd6c8ff0acd3992b4
#
_cell.length_a   1.000
_cell.length_b   1.000
_cell.length_c   1.000
_cell.angle_alpha   90.00
_cell.angle_beta   90.00
_cell.angle_gamma   90.00
#
_symmetry.space_group_name_H-M   'P 1'
#
loop_
_entity.id
_entity.type
_entity.pdbx_description
1 polymer ?
#
loop_
_entity_poly.entity_id
_entity_poly.type
_entity_poly.pdbx_seq_one_letter_code
_entity_poly.pdbx_strand_id
1 'polypeptide(L)'
;MIGKLAAPLRIRHPLTLAAATALVVICPGVFAAEEGDARLKEVSVSAESTKPAAPAHVPSTTESVTRKQIAESVNSVSSAGALLYLPSVHVRERFIGDVNGGLAMRMYGVNSSAETIVYADGLLLSNHLVNSCCPGPRWGLVSQDAIDRVDVMYGPFSALYPGNSVGGVVLMSSHMPTRFEAHAKLDTFGQNFKLYGTDKNFAGLHGAATLGNKAGDWSFRLSVDRLDNHSHPTDFTAATAKTGAPAGAGQFTVVTGAHFDSNIANSPRVNTAATSMDHTVKDDGTIKLAYDFSPTVRATYTLNVWQNTSDKLVESYLRDATGNTIYGTSTVAGIYRYVRINGQDYSVTAPSISHAEAEYHMHGLSVKSQSGGTWDWELAASHFNQNKDVTRATSGNFGTTPSSDATAGTIAFADGTGWQNLDLRGEWRPDGNLKSRHQLSFGFHSDTYKTRSDQYTLAVGPWRNSAAGALNTNSRGTTSTQAIYAQDAWQISPDVKLVLGGRQETWQAMNGSNFANGTNVSYQDKTVHAFSPKASLSWQASDMLALRASYGRGVRFPTVGELFKNVGITVAGTSTAATPAQIAGFPAPYNVALTNNPNLKPETADSWEFTIERFLSNGLWRTSLFGEEKQAALVSQTDITTLPGFSISSVQNVDKVRTYGIETALQTSDMLIRGLDLSGSLAYIHSRITQNIANPGLVGTELPLIPVWRASMLATYHVTAELSGSLGYRYSGRQHSGLLNTTTMQYPDPNPNVYGGRSSFGVFDAKLLYKFARQWSASVGIDNIGDVKYFTLYPYQQRTYFASLKFNY
;
A
#
# COMPACT_ATOMS: atom_id res chain seq x y z
N MET A 1 5.63 -10.43 -40.23
CA MET A 1 6.52 -11.34 -39.50
C MET A 1 5.89 -11.65 -38.17
N ILE A 2 4.97 -12.61 -38.14
CA ILE A 2 4.29 -13.12 -36.95
C ILE A 2 4.94 -14.49 -36.68
N GLY A 3 5.89 -14.53 -35.81
CA GLY A 3 6.55 -15.77 -35.44
C GLY A 3 7.48 -15.58 -34.24
N LYS A 4 7.12 -16.25 -33.13
CA LYS A 4 7.79 -16.39 -31.81
C LYS A 4 7.18 -15.60 -30.68
N LEU A 5 5.94 -15.93 -30.32
CA LEU A 5 5.33 -15.66 -29.03
C LEU A 5 4.61 -16.92 -28.52
N ALA A 6 5.33 -18.03 -28.46
CA ALA A 6 4.88 -19.23 -27.77
C ALA A 6 6.06 -19.84 -27.02
N ALA A 7 6.40 -19.25 -25.88
CA ALA A 7 7.12 -19.99 -24.87
C ALA A 7 6.11 -20.94 -24.20
N PRO A 8 6.40 -22.22 -23.98
CA PRO A 8 5.47 -23.14 -23.35
C PRO A 8 5.21 -22.69 -21.91
N LEU A 9 3.95 -22.52 -21.55
CA LEU A 9 3.49 -22.31 -20.18
C LEU A 9 4.01 -23.47 -19.32
N ARG A 10 5.09 -23.26 -18.59
CA ARG A 10 5.55 -24.22 -17.59
C ARG A 10 4.69 -24.00 -16.34
N ILE A 11 3.63 -24.78 -16.24
CA ILE A 11 2.82 -24.86 -15.01
C ILE A 11 3.69 -25.48 -13.92
N ARG A 12 4.18 -24.65 -13.00
CA ARG A 12 5.09 -25.09 -11.92
C ARG A 12 4.40 -25.35 -10.57
N HIS A 13 3.08 -25.15 -10.47
CA HIS A 13 2.37 -25.28 -9.20
C HIS A 13 1.09 -26.14 -9.32
N PRO A 14 0.90 -27.13 -8.42
CA PRO A 14 -0.24 -28.06 -8.50
C PRO A 14 -1.62 -27.42 -8.25
N LEU A 15 -1.68 -26.26 -7.57
CA LEU A 15 -2.93 -25.56 -7.29
C LEU A 15 -3.59 -24.97 -8.55
N THR A 16 -2.80 -24.48 -9.50
CA THR A 16 -3.33 -23.95 -10.78
C THR A 16 -3.91 -25.04 -11.67
N LEU A 17 -3.35 -26.24 -11.63
CA LEU A 17 -3.84 -27.36 -12.44
C LEU A 17 -5.16 -27.94 -11.88
N ALA A 18 -5.28 -28.03 -10.55
CA ALA A 18 -6.50 -28.52 -9.89
C ALA A 18 -7.70 -27.58 -10.11
N ALA A 19 -7.48 -26.25 -10.06
CA ALA A 19 -8.54 -25.27 -10.27
C ALA A 19 -8.98 -25.21 -11.75
N ALA A 20 -8.05 -25.28 -12.69
CA ALA A 20 -8.36 -25.31 -14.13
C ALA A 20 -9.07 -26.62 -14.54
N THR A 21 -8.68 -27.76 -13.94
CA THR A 21 -9.30 -29.05 -14.22
C THR A 21 -10.69 -29.17 -13.61
N ALA A 22 -10.92 -28.60 -12.43
CA ALA A 22 -12.25 -28.55 -11.81
C ALA A 22 -13.25 -27.70 -12.61
N LEU A 23 -12.81 -26.64 -13.29
CA LEU A 23 -13.68 -25.81 -14.14
C LEU A 23 -14.08 -26.54 -15.46
N VAL A 24 -13.26 -27.44 -15.97
CA VAL A 24 -13.51 -28.17 -17.20
C VAL A 24 -14.37 -29.42 -16.98
N VAL A 25 -14.33 -30.01 -15.78
CA VAL A 25 -15.07 -31.28 -15.49
C VAL A 25 -16.53 -31.02 -15.06
N ILE A 26 -16.91 -29.77 -14.70
CA ILE A 26 -18.28 -29.48 -14.20
C ILE A 26 -19.22 -28.98 -15.33
N CYS A 27 -18.76 -28.91 -16.60
CA CYS A 27 -19.61 -28.52 -17.72
C CYS A 27 -19.79 -29.63 -18.77
N PRO A 28 -20.50 -30.73 -18.45
CA PRO A 28 -21.42 -31.30 -19.43
C PRO A 28 -22.75 -31.68 -18.81
N GLY A 29 -23.80 -30.97 -19.18
CA GLY A 29 -25.14 -31.54 -19.05
C GLY A 29 -26.14 -30.73 -18.24
N VAL A 30 -26.50 -29.53 -18.67
CA VAL A 30 -27.86 -28.99 -18.49
C VAL A 30 -28.20 -28.14 -19.72
N PHE A 31 -28.54 -28.81 -20.81
CA PHE A 31 -29.35 -28.24 -21.87
C PHE A 31 -30.56 -29.14 -22.04
N ALA A 32 -31.64 -28.81 -21.39
CA ALA A 32 -33.00 -29.06 -21.83
C ALA A 32 -33.95 -28.58 -20.74
N ALA A 33 -34.67 -27.49 -20.96
CA ALA A 33 -36.04 -27.35 -20.46
C ALA A 33 -36.69 -26.15 -21.16
N GLU A 34 -37.63 -26.46 -21.95
CA GLU A 34 -38.95 -25.85 -22.21
C GLU A 34 -39.11 -24.34 -22.24
N GLU A 35 -39.50 -23.88 -23.42
CA GLU A 35 -40.22 -22.65 -23.72
C GLU A 35 -41.49 -22.56 -22.90
N GLY A 36 -41.53 -21.62 -21.97
CA GLY A 36 -42.70 -21.13 -21.28
C GLY A 36 -42.71 -19.62 -21.32
N ASP A 37 -43.59 -19.05 -22.16
CA ASP A 37 -43.81 -17.64 -22.31
C ASP A 37 -44.35 -17.03 -20.98
N ALA A 38 -43.50 -16.55 -20.12
CA ALA A 38 -43.82 -15.72 -18.95
C ALA A 38 -43.05 -14.44 -19.03
N ARG A 39 -43.70 -13.34 -19.40
CA ARG A 39 -43.20 -11.97 -19.19
C ARG A 39 -42.83 -11.83 -17.73
N LEU A 40 -41.57 -12.04 -17.41
CA LEU A 40 -41.00 -11.71 -16.10
C LEU A 40 -41.09 -10.19 -15.96
N LYS A 41 -41.83 -9.74 -14.93
CA LYS A 41 -41.69 -8.41 -14.38
C LYS A 41 -40.21 -8.15 -14.21
N GLU A 42 -39.78 -6.97 -14.67
CA GLU A 42 -38.45 -6.44 -14.43
C GLU A 42 -38.15 -6.57 -12.93
N VAL A 43 -37.46 -7.62 -12.56
CA VAL A 43 -36.94 -7.75 -11.21
C VAL A 43 -35.80 -6.76 -11.16
N SER A 44 -36.09 -5.57 -10.64
CA SER A 44 -35.05 -4.69 -10.17
C SER A 44 -34.29 -5.51 -9.13
N VAL A 45 -33.10 -5.99 -9.51
CA VAL A 45 -32.15 -6.55 -8.56
C VAL A 45 -31.70 -5.37 -7.72
N SER A 46 -32.51 -5.01 -6.72
CA SER A 46 -32.11 -4.12 -5.65
C SER A 46 -31.01 -4.85 -4.89
N ALA A 47 -29.80 -4.42 -5.16
CA ALA A 47 -28.62 -4.99 -4.59
C ALA A 47 -28.68 -4.93 -3.05
N GLU A 48 -28.82 -6.07 -2.41
CA GLU A 48 -28.52 -6.22 -0.97
C GLU A 48 -27.07 -5.83 -0.63
N SER A 49 -26.20 -5.68 -1.64
CA SER A 49 -24.80 -5.29 -1.51
C SER A 49 -24.56 -3.79 -1.29
N THR A 50 -25.61 -2.96 -1.20
CA THR A 50 -25.47 -1.50 -1.03
C THR A 50 -25.39 -1.05 0.43
N LYS A 51 -25.52 -1.95 1.40
CA LYS A 51 -25.37 -1.56 2.82
C LYS A 51 -23.91 -1.22 3.11
N PRO A 52 -23.62 -0.02 3.69
CA PRO A 52 -22.27 0.33 4.10
C PRO A 52 -21.68 -0.71 5.07
N ALA A 53 -20.40 -1.05 4.89
CA ALA A 53 -19.66 -1.83 5.89
C ALA A 53 -19.39 -1.00 7.15
N ALA A 54 -19.29 0.33 6.99
CA ALA A 54 -19.19 1.27 8.09
C ALA A 54 -20.53 1.28 8.87
N PRO A 55 -20.50 1.12 10.22
CA PRO A 55 -21.71 1.22 11.03
C PRO A 55 -22.39 2.59 10.83
N ALA A 56 -23.71 2.59 10.73
CA ALA A 56 -24.51 3.81 10.42
C ALA A 56 -24.39 4.93 11.48
N HIS A 57 -23.86 4.62 12.65
CA HIS A 57 -23.69 5.55 13.78
C HIS A 57 -22.24 5.97 14.02
N VAL A 58 -21.32 5.69 13.07
CA VAL A 58 -19.93 6.13 13.18
C VAL A 58 -19.83 7.65 13.00
N PRO A 59 -19.13 8.35 13.90
CA PRO A 59 -19.05 9.81 13.90
C PRO A 59 -18.02 10.38 12.92
N SER A 60 -17.53 9.57 11.98
CA SER A 60 -16.53 9.95 10.99
C SER A 60 -17.17 10.33 9.66
N THR A 61 -16.53 11.23 8.92
CA THR A 61 -16.81 11.42 7.51
C THR A 61 -16.48 10.13 6.76
N THR A 62 -17.42 9.65 5.95
CA THR A 62 -17.28 8.39 5.22
C THR A 62 -17.51 8.61 3.72
N GLU A 63 -16.62 8.06 2.91
CA GLU A 63 -16.72 7.98 1.45
C GLU A 63 -16.80 6.54 1.01
N SER A 64 -17.45 6.30 -0.12
CA SER A 64 -17.69 4.95 -0.60
C SER A 64 -17.55 4.84 -2.10
N VAL A 65 -17.12 3.65 -2.56
CA VAL A 65 -17.14 3.26 -3.96
C VAL A 65 -17.70 1.85 -4.10
N THR A 66 -18.57 1.65 -5.08
CA THR A 66 -19.24 0.37 -5.35
C THR A 66 -18.55 -0.41 -6.46
N ARG A 67 -18.82 -1.73 -6.53
CA ARG A 67 -18.35 -2.61 -7.63
C ARG A 67 -18.65 -2.03 -9.01
N LYS A 68 -19.85 -1.47 -9.22
CA LYS A 68 -20.25 -0.87 -10.50
C LYS A 68 -19.33 0.30 -10.85
N GLN A 69 -19.14 1.23 -9.93
CA GLN A 69 -18.28 2.40 -10.14
C GLN A 69 -16.83 1.99 -10.44
N ILE A 70 -16.27 1.01 -9.68
CA ILE A 70 -14.92 0.47 -9.92
C ILE A 70 -14.83 -0.12 -11.35
N ALA A 71 -15.80 -0.94 -11.74
CA ALA A 71 -15.79 -1.59 -13.05
C ALA A 71 -15.88 -0.59 -14.21
N GLU A 72 -16.63 0.52 -14.05
CA GLU A 72 -16.86 1.52 -15.07
C GLU A 72 -15.73 2.54 -15.20
N SER A 73 -14.95 2.78 -14.13
CA SER A 73 -14.05 3.93 -14.09
C SER A 73 -12.57 3.61 -13.83
N VAL A 74 -12.24 2.42 -13.30
CA VAL A 74 -10.87 2.11 -12.86
C VAL A 74 -10.20 1.11 -13.79
N ASN A 75 -9.01 1.45 -14.28
CA ASN A 75 -8.11 0.55 -15.00
C ASN A 75 -7.09 0.00 -13.99
N SER A 76 -7.36 -1.14 -13.37
CA SER A 76 -6.46 -1.74 -12.38
C SER A 76 -6.63 -3.25 -12.31
N VAL A 77 -5.57 -3.93 -11.93
CA VAL A 77 -5.54 -5.37 -11.61
C VAL A 77 -5.29 -5.61 -10.12
N SER A 78 -5.35 -4.56 -9.29
CA SER A 78 -5.10 -4.58 -7.86
C SER A 78 -6.31 -4.06 -7.09
N SER A 79 -6.62 -4.66 -5.93
CA SER A 79 -7.68 -4.17 -5.03
C SER A 79 -7.43 -2.74 -4.53
N ALA A 80 -6.17 -2.31 -4.46
CA ALA A 80 -5.78 -0.94 -4.14
C ALA A 80 -6.33 0.09 -5.16
N GLY A 81 -6.50 -0.30 -6.42
CA GLY A 81 -7.06 0.54 -7.49
C GLY A 81 -8.48 1.00 -7.21
N ALA A 82 -9.27 0.26 -6.41
CA ALA A 82 -10.61 0.66 -6.01
C ALA A 82 -10.65 2.00 -5.25
N LEU A 83 -9.52 2.44 -4.67
CA LEU A 83 -9.39 3.66 -3.90
C LEU A 83 -9.00 4.89 -4.72
N LEU A 84 -8.71 4.73 -6.02
CA LEU A 84 -7.95 5.69 -6.84
C LEU A 84 -8.57 7.09 -6.93
N TYR A 85 -9.90 7.19 -6.96
CA TYR A 85 -10.63 8.46 -7.10
C TYR A 85 -11.35 8.90 -5.81
N LEU A 86 -11.18 8.16 -4.70
CA LEU A 86 -11.78 8.57 -3.43
C LEU A 86 -11.12 9.85 -2.90
N PRO A 87 -11.90 10.78 -2.29
CA PRO A 87 -11.39 12.03 -1.77
C PRO A 87 -10.20 11.85 -0.83
N SER A 88 -9.15 12.63 -1.05
CA SER A 88 -7.93 12.65 -0.21
C SER A 88 -7.33 11.28 0.10
N VAL A 89 -7.60 10.26 -0.71
CA VAL A 89 -6.95 8.96 -0.65
C VAL A 89 -5.90 8.90 -1.75
N HIS A 90 -4.73 8.39 -1.44
CA HIS A 90 -3.65 8.22 -2.41
C HIS A 90 -3.02 6.85 -2.22
N VAL A 91 -3.13 6.02 -3.25
CA VAL A 91 -2.43 4.75 -3.34
C VAL A 91 -1.24 4.92 -4.25
N ARG A 92 -0.08 4.48 -3.79
CA ARG A 92 1.16 4.53 -4.53
C ARG A 92 1.62 3.12 -4.88
N GLU A 93 1.31 2.68 -6.08
CA GLU A 93 1.91 1.51 -6.70
C GLU A 93 3.13 1.96 -7.53
N ARG A 94 4.30 1.32 -7.34
CA ARG A 94 5.53 1.63 -8.08
C ARG A 94 5.42 1.21 -9.55
N PHE A 95 4.71 0.14 -9.80
CA PHE A 95 4.38 -0.42 -11.12
C PHE A 95 3.06 -1.17 -11.04
N ILE A 96 2.46 -1.51 -12.18
CA ILE A 96 1.17 -2.21 -12.22
C ILE A 96 1.28 -3.57 -11.52
N GLY A 97 0.38 -3.84 -10.57
CA GLY A 97 0.40 -5.07 -9.77
C GLY A 97 1.44 -5.10 -8.65
N ASP A 98 1.99 -3.96 -8.26
CA ASP A 98 2.85 -3.84 -7.08
C ASP A 98 2.12 -4.31 -5.82
N VAL A 99 2.58 -5.40 -5.23
CA VAL A 99 2.00 -6.00 -4.02
C VAL A 99 2.23 -5.16 -2.75
N ASN A 100 3.07 -4.15 -2.83
CA ASN A 100 3.49 -3.31 -1.73
C ASN A 100 3.03 -1.84 -1.89
N GLY A 101 1.94 -1.60 -2.62
CA GLY A 101 1.38 -0.25 -2.81
C GLY A 101 1.09 0.45 -1.49
N GLY A 102 1.75 1.59 -1.25
CA GLY A 102 1.52 2.39 -0.05
C GLY A 102 0.20 3.13 -0.09
N LEU A 103 -0.45 3.29 1.06
CA LEU A 103 -1.69 4.04 1.24
C LEU A 103 -1.43 5.30 2.06
N ALA A 104 -1.95 6.42 1.60
CA ALA A 104 -1.95 7.69 2.33
C ALA A 104 -3.37 8.28 2.36
N MET A 105 -3.73 8.90 3.47
CA MET A 105 -5.04 9.53 3.65
C MET A 105 -4.88 10.93 4.23
N ARG A 106 -5.57 11.93 3.66
CA ARG A 106 -5.59 13.33 4.14
C ARG A 106 -4.21 13.86 4.54
N MET A 107 -3.98 14.01 5.83
CA MET A 107 -2.80 14.63 6.46
C MET A 107 -1.57 13.71 6.50
N TYR A 108 -1.66 12.50 5.97
CA TYR A 108 -0.63 11.48 6.06
C TYR A 108 -0.01 11.21 4.70
N GLY A 109 1.31 11.03 4.69
CA GLY A 109 2.06 10.72 3.48
C GLY A 109 2.10 9.22 3.18
N VAL A 110 2.57 8.86 1.99
CA VAL A 110 2.67 7.46 1.56
C VAL A 110 3.65 6.60 2.37
N ASN A 111 4.48 7.21 3.21
CA ASN A 111 5.38 6.51 4.12
C ASN A 111 4.75 6.25 5.51
N SER A 112 3.48 6.59 5.68
CA SER A 112 2.74 6.51 6.94
C SER A 112 1.78 5.31 6.96
N SER A 113 2.24 4.14 6.55
CA SER A 113 1.41 2.93 6.44
C SER A 113 0.83 2.46 7.78
N ALA A 114 1.46 2.82 8.91
CA ALA A 114 0.99 2.48 10.25
C ALA A 114 0.02 3.52 10.86
N GLU A 115 -0.53 4.41 10.05
CA GLU A 115 -1.49 5.43 10.47
C GLU A 115 -2.89 5.21 9.90
N THR A 116 -3.05 4.18 9.06
CA THR A 116 -4.32 3.79 8.43
C THR A 116 -4.53 2.29 8.55
N ILE A 117 -5.74 1.90 8.91
CA ILE A 117 -6.11 0.49 9.00
C ILE A 117 -6.98 0.10 7.82
N VAL A 118 -6.71 -1.08 7.24
CA VAL A 118 -7.48 -1.69 6.15
C VAL A 118 -8.00 -3.03 6.60
N TYR A 119 -9.29 -3.23 6.48
CA TYR A 119 -9.96 -4.50 6.68
C TYR A 119 -10.64 -4.98 5.39
N ALA A 120 -10.70 -6.29 5.20
CA ALA A 120 -11.57 -6.93 4.23
C ALA A 120 -12.47 -7.95 4.94
N ASP A 121 -13.79 -7.74 4.89
CA ASP A 121 -14.80 -8.57 5.59
C ASP A 121 -14.53 -8.73 7.10
N GLY A 122 -13.93 -7.73 7.74
CA GLY A 122 -13.50 -7.74 9.13
C GLY A 122 -12.13 -8.36 9.38
N LEU A 123 -11.42 -8.85 8.35
CA LEU A 123 -10.08 -9.41 8.47
C LEU A 123 -9.02 -8.33 8.24
N LEU A 124 -8.02 -8.26 9.10
CA LEU A 124 -6.99 -7.22 9.09
C LEU A 124 -5.98 -7.41 7.96
N LEU A 125 -5.95 -6.49 6.99
CA LEU A 125 -4.98 -6.47 5.88
C LEU A 125 -3.78 -5.56 6.11
N SER A 126 -3.86 -4.61 7.06
CA SER A 126 -2.80 -3.66 7.32
C SER A 126 -1.53 -4.34 7.83
N ASN A 127 -0.42 -3.98 7.22
CA ASN A 127 0.91 -4.46 7.60
C ASN A 127 1.58 -3.44 8.53
N HIS A 128 1.30 -3.50 9.82
CA HIS A 128 1.91 -2.65 10.84
C HIS A 128 3.23 -3.24 11.41
N LEU A 129 3.89 -4.12 10.67
CA LEU A 129 5.23 -4.58 11.03
C LEU A 129 6.28 -3.49 10.89
N VAL A 130 6.09 -2.57 9.93
CA VAL A 130 6.95 -1.40 9.71
C VAL A 130 6.10 -0.20 9.27
N ASN A 131 6.63 1.00 9.48
CA ASN A 131 6.05 2.24 8.95
C ASN A 131 6.95 2.77 7.83
N SER A 132 6.57 2.55 6.59
CA SER A 132 7.39 2.87 5.42
C SER A 132 6.53 2.92 4.16
N CYS A 133 7.10 3.40 3.05
CA CYS A 133 6.40 3.48 1.77
C CYS A 133 6.01 2.13 1.17
N CYS A 134 6.73 1.07 1.51
CA CYS A 134 6.74 -0.14 0.69
C CYS A 134 6.58 -1.48 1.43
N PRO A 135 6.04 -1.54 2.65
CA PRO A 135 5.08 -2.53 3.03
C PRO A 135 3.72 -1.86 3.21
N GLY A 136 2.94 -1.79 2.15
CA GLY A 136 1.54 -1.41 2.20
C GLY A 136 0.66 -2.53 2.81
N PRO A 137 -0.65 -2.30 2.92
CA PRO A 137 -1.61 -3.35 3.19
C PRO A 137 -1.42 -4.54 2.25
N ARG A 138 -1.79 -5.73 2.68
CA ARG A 138 -1.66 -6.94 1.85
C ARG A 138 -2.78 -7.02 0.80
N TRP A 139 -2.70 -6.13 -0.18
CA TRP A 139 -3.67 -5.99 -1.26
C TRP A 139 -3.92 -7.29 -2.03
N GLY A 140 -2.89 -8.14 -2.16
CA GLY A 140 -2.97 -9.43 -2.84
C GLY A 140 -3.85 -10.46 -2.13
N LEU A 141 -4.27 -10.24 -0.88
CA LEU A 141 -5.17 -11.15 -0.16
C LEU A 141 -6.66 -10.94 -0.52
N VAL A 142 -6.98 -9.97 -1.37
CA VAL A 142 -8.34 -9.72 -1.86
C VAL A 142 -8.27 -9.36 -3.34
N SER A 143 -8.84 -10.20 -4.19
CA SER A 143 -8.98 -9.89 -5.62
C SER A 143 -9.90 -8.68 -5.81
N GLN A 144 -9.56 -7.77 -6.73
CA GLN A 144 -10.38 -6.61 -7.06
C GLN A 144 -11.78 -7.03 -7.52
N ASP A 145 -11.89 -8.11 -8.27
CA ASP A 145 -13.17 -8.63 -8.77
C ASP A 145 -14.06 -9.23 -7.67
N ALA A 146 -13.48 -9.45 -6.48
CA ALA A 146 -14.21 -9.88 -5.30
C ALA A 146 -14.92 -8.74 -4.57
N ILE A 147 -14.47 -7.50 -4.75
CA ILE A 147 -14.94 -6.34 -3.99
C ILE A 147 -16.34 -5.94 -4.46
N ASP A 148 -17.28 -5.81 -3.51
CA ASP A 148 -18.60 -5.22 -3.74
C ASP A 148 -18.62 -3.74 -3.45
N ARG A 149 -17.93 -3.35 -2.38
CA ARG A 149 -17.91 -1.99 -1.87
C ARG A 149 -16.66 -1.75 -1.06
N VAL A 150 -16.16 -0.52 -1.15
CA VAL A 150 -15.14 -0.01 -0.23
C VAL A 150 -15.70 1.24 0.45
N ASP A 151 -15.62 1.27 1.79
CA ASP A 151 -15.93 2.43 2.60
C ASP A 151 -14.63 2.96 3.23
N VAL A 152 -14.42 4.28 3.18
CA VAL A 152 -13.28 4.95 3.77
C VAL A 152 -13.78 5.94 4.82
N MET A 153 -13.36 5.74 6.07
CA MET A 153 -13.66 6.63 7.19
C MET A 153 -12.43 7.46 7.53
N TYR A 154 -12.58 8.75 7.66
CA TYR A 154 -11.49 9.68 7.93
C TYR A 154 -11.39 10.04 9.42
N GLY A 155 -10.17 10.08 9.93
CA GLY A 155 -9.81 10.53 11.27
C GLY A 155 -10.15 9.53 12.39
N PRO A 156 -9.66 9.80 13.61
CA PRO A 156 -9.79 8.90 14.75
C PRO A 156 -11.05 9.18 15.58
N PHE A 157 -12.23 9.37 14.96
CA PHE A 157 -13.42 9.85 15.66
C PHE A 157 -14.30 8.75 16.26
N SER A 158 -14.04 7.47 15.97
CA SER A 158 -14.78 6.34 16.54
C SER A 158 -13.94 5.53 17.53
N ALA A 159 -14.55 5.10 18.64
CA ALA A 159 -13.90 4.22 19.62
C ALA A 159 -13.81 2.76 19.15
N LEU A 160 -14.55 2.38 18.09
CA LEU A 160 -14.61 1.01 17.58
C LEU A 160 -13.29 0.54 16.94
N TYR A 161 -12.43 1.46 16.49
CA TYR A 161 -11.21 1.12 15.80
C TYR A 161 -9.98 1.34 16.67
N PRO A 162 -8.95 0.46 16.55
CA PRO A 162 -7.77 0.49 17.41
C PRO A 162 -6.85 1.67 17.11
N GLY A 163 -5.83 1.82 17.93
CA GLY A 163 -4.67 2.66 17.63
C GLY A 163 -4.06 2.33 16.27
N ASN A 164 -3.20 3.21 15.74
CA ASN A 164 -2.70 3.13 14.37
C ASN A 164 -3.77 3.35 13.28
N SER A 165 -4.96 3.86 13.66
CA SER A 165 -6.03 4.32 12.74
C SER A 165 -6.21 5.83 12.75
N VAL A 166 -5.18 6.59 13.13
CA VAL A 166 -5.24 8.05 13.27
C VAL A 166 -5.57 8.75 11.94
N GLY A 167 -5.14 8.23 10.82
CA GLY A 167 -5.47 8.72 9.47
C GLY A 167 -6.86 8.30 9.01
N GLY A 168 -7.30 7.14 9.42
CA GLY A 168 -8.61 6.59 9.09
C GLY A 168 -8.65 5.08 8.93
N VAL A 169 -9.80 4.60 8.46
CA VAL A 169 -10.07 3.17 8.28
C VAL A 169 -10.65 2.92 6.90
N VAL A 170 -10.17 1.88 6.22
CA VAL A 170 -10.69 1.38 4.95
C VAL A 170 -11.36 0.04 5.19
N LEU A 171 -12.62 -0.08 4.82
CA LEU A 171 -13.41 -1.30 4.92
C LEU A 171 -13.77 -1.80 3.52
N MET A 172 -13.23 -2.94 3.14
CA MET A 172 -13.60 -3.63 1.90
C MET A 172 -14.62 -4.71 2.23
N SER A 173 -15.73 -4.72 1.52
CA SER A 173 -16.72 -5.78 1.59
C SER A 173 -16.68 -6.59 0.32
N SER A 174 -16.63 -7.90 0.45
CA SER A 174 -16.70 -8.78 -0.70
C SER A 174 -18.06 -9.44 -0.83
N HIS A 175 -18.38 -9.82 -2.07
CA HIS A 175 -19.62 -10.50 -2.39
C HIS A 175 -19.66 -11.94 -1.84
N MET A 176 -20.82 -12.35 -1.29
CA MET A 176 -21.15 -13.76 -1.03
C MET A 176 -22.35 -14.17 -1.89
N PRO A 177 -22.25 -15.27 -2.63
CA PRO A 177 -23.30 -15.73 -3.53
C PRO A 177 -24.60 -16.04 -2.79
N THR A 178 -25.72 -15.65 -3.38
CA THR A 178 -27.08 -16.03 -2.93
C THR A 178 -27.70 -17.08 -3.82
N ARG A 179 -27.09 -17.41 -4.95
CA ARG A 179 -27.44 -18.44 -5.94
C ARG A 179 -26.16 -18.91 -6.61
N PHE A 180 -26.28 -19.82 -7.57
CA PHE A 180 -25.13 -20.20 -8.39
C PHE A 180 -24.64 -19.00 -9.24
N GLU A 181 -23.35 -18.71 -9.13
CA GLU A 181 -22.66 -17.63 -9.84
C GLU A 181 -21.31 -18.11 -10.32
N ALA A 182 -20.96 -17.74 -11.55
CA ALA A 182 -19.64 -18.00 -12.11
C ALA A 182 -19.14 -16.74 -12.83
N HIS A 183 -17.92 -16.30 -12.53
CA HIS A 183 -17.30 -15.14 -13.13
C HIS A 183 -15.92 -15.51 -13.64
N ALA A 184 -15.55 -14.97 -14.81
CA ALA A 184 -14.20 -15.06 -15.32
C ALA A 184 -13.80 -13.72 -15.92
N LYS A 185 -12.53 -13.34 -15.77
CA LYS A 185 -11.99 -12.10 -16.29
C LYS A 185 -10.59 -12.35 -16.86
N LEU A 186 -10.29 -11.71 -17.97
CA LEU A 186 -8.95 -11.67 -18.56
C LEU A 186 -8.61 -10.23 -18.87
N ASP A 187 -7.52 -9.73 -18.31
CA ASP A 187 -6.98 -8.41 -18.55
C ASP A 187 -5.60 -8.51 -19.20
N THR A 188 -5.32 -7.62 -20.12
CA THR A 188 -3.98 -7.35 -20.60
C THR A 188 -3.69 -5.87 -20.52
N PHE A 189 -2.45 -5.54 -20.26
CA PHE A 189 -2.00 -4.14 -20.22
C PHE A 189 -0.59 -4.01 -20.79
N GLY A 190 -0.30 -2.82 -21.30
CA GLY A 190 1.00 -2.51 -21.87
C GLY A 190 1.37 -1.04 -21.66
N GLN A 191 2.61 -0.82 -21.27
CA GLN A 191 3.18 0.50 -21.00
C GLN A 191 4.36 0.75 -21.92
N ASN A 192 4.33 1.88 -22.63
CA ASN A 192 5.51 2.41 -23.30
C ASN A 192 6.31 3.23 -22.27
N PHE A 193 7.52 2.80 -21.97
CA PHE A 193 8.36 3.49 -20.98
C PHE A 193 9.65 4.00 -21.62
N LYS A 194 9.92 5.29 -21.43
CA LYS A 194 11.13 5.93 -21.93
C LYS A 194 11.75 6.85 -20.88
N LEU A 195 12.90 6.43 -20.34
CA LEU A 195 13.69 7.23 -19.42
C LEU A 195 15.15 6.77 -19.47
N TYR A 196 16.07 7.73 -19.60
CA TYR A 196 17.51 7.47 -19.80
C TYR A 196 17.76 6.53 -20.99
N GLY A 197 18.54 5.46 -20.82
CA GLY A 197 18.84 4.46 -21.85
C GLY A 197 17.75 3.42 -22.05
N THR A 198 16.70 3.41 -21.25
CA THR A 198 15.59 2.47 -21.40
C THR A 198 14.50 3.09 -22.29
N ASP A 199 14.18 2.41 -23.41
CA ASP A 199 13.08 2.74 -24.34
C ASP A 199 12.44 1.41 -24.75
N LYS A 200 11.45 0.95 -23.96
CA LYS A 200 10.87 -0.41 -24.08
C LYS A 200 9.38 -0.43 -23.73
N ASN A 201 8.71 -1.47 -24.25
CA ASN A 201 7.36 -1.82 -23.82
C ASN A 201 7.41 -2.84 -22.69
N PHE A 202 6.65 -2.57 -21.63
CA PHE A 202 6.44 -3.47 -20.52
C PHE A 202 4.97 -3.89 -20.52
N ALA A 203 4.69 -5.17 -20.38
CA ALA A 203 3.34 -5.71 -20.50
C ALA A 203 3.07 -6.77 -19.43
N GLY A 204 1.79 -7.00 -19.18
CA GLY A 204 1.33 -8.05 -18.30
C GLY A 204 -0.01 -8.63 -18.71
N LEU A 205 -0.28 -9.80 -18.14
CA LEU A 205 -1.52 -10.55 -18.29
C LEU A 205 -2.08 -10.87 -16.90
N HIS A 206 -3.37 -10.63 -16.71
CA HIS A 206 -4.07 -10.95 -15.49
C HIS A 206 -5.30 -11.77 -15.80
N GLY A 207 -5.51 -12.86 -15.04
CA GLY A 207 -6.68 -13.70 -15.16
C GLY A 207 -7.29 -13.95 -13.78
N ALA A 208 -8.61 -13.82 -13.66
CA ALA A 208 -9.35 -14.13 -12.46
C ALA A 208 -10.57 -14.98 -12.76
N ALA A 209 -10.89 -15.91 -11.86
CA ALA A 209 -12.11 -16.71 -11.93
C ALA A 209 -12.72 -16.88 -10.54
N THR A 210 -14.04 -16.85 -10.49
CA THR A 210 -14.81 -17.05 -9.26
C THR A 210 -15.98 -17.96 -9.52
N LEU A 211 -16.23 -18.89 -8.60
CA LEU A 211 -17.38 -19.78 -8.57
C LEU A 211 -18.01 -19.72 -7.20
N GLY A 212 -19.32 -19.65 -7.12
CA GLY A 212 -20.00 -19.69 -5.84
C GLY A 212 -21.46 -20.12 -5.95
N ASN A 213 -22.02 -20.53 -4.82
CA ASN A 213 -23.41 -20.91 -4.69
C ASN A 213 -23.92 -20.76 -3.27
N LYS A 214 -25.24 -20.74 -3.14
CA LYS A 214 -25.94 -20.95 -1.87
C LYS A 214 -26.85 -22.18 -1.99
N ALA A 215 -26.73 -23.12 -1.04
CA ALA A 215 -27.54 -24.33 -0.95
C ALA A 215 -28.02 -24.48 0.50
N GLY A 216 -29.32 -24.25 0.74
CA GLY A 216 -29.89 -24.18 2.07
C GLY A 216 -29.22 -23.04 2.87
N ASP A 217 -28.72 -23.39 4.06
CA ASP A 217 -28.03 -22.43 4.96
C ASP A 217 -26.55 -22.27 4.65
N TRP A 218 -26.00 -23.06 3.73
CA TRP A 218 -24.61 -22.98 3.31
C TRP A 218 -24.43 -22.07 2.09
N SER A 219 -23.45 -21.18 2.17
CA SER A 219 -22.93 -20.44 1.00
C SER A 219 -21.44 -20.70 0.87
N PHE A 220 -20.96 -20.84 -0.37
CA PHE A 220 -19.54 -20.95 -0.63
C PHE A 220 -19.13 -20.06 -1.78
N ARG A 221 -17.87 -19.64 -1.75
CA ARG A 221 -17.20 -18.93 -2.86
C ARG A 221 -15.77 -19.41 -2.97
N LEU A 222 -15.37 -19.78 -4.18
CA LEU A 222 -14.01 -20.09 -4.57
C LEU A 222 -13.55 -19.03 -5.57
N SER A 223 -12.39 -18.43 -5.36
CA SER A 223 -11.79 -17.47 -6.28
C SER A 223 -10.34 -17.84 -6.53
N VAL A 224 -9.89 -17.66 -7.75
CA VAL A 224 -8.49 -17.78 -8.18
C VAL A 224 -8.11 -16.55 -9.00
N ASP A 225 -6.88 -16.10 -8.86
CA ASP A 225 -6.36 -14.90 -9.51
C ASP A 225 -4.90 -15.13 -9.87
N ARG A 226 -4.49 -14.82 -11.11
CA ARG A 226 -3.10 -14.91 -11.55
C ARG A 226 -2.70 -13.66 -12.30
N LEU A 227 -1.57 -13.08 -11.90
CA LEU A 227 -0.90 -11.98 -12.59
C LEU A 227 0.49 -12.43 -13.04
N ASP A 228 0.82 -12.19 -14.31
CA ASP A 228 2.17 -12.30 -14.88
C ASP A 228 2.54 -10.92 -15.46
N ASN A 229 3.51 -10.24 -14.87
CA ASN A 229 3.83 -8.85 -15.19
C ASN A 229 5.31 -8.60 -15.28
N HIS A 230 5.72 -7.84 -16.30
CA HIS A 230 7.04 -7.23 -16.42
C HIS A 230 6.95 -5.73 -16.14
N SER A 231 7.59 -5.26 -15.07
CA SER A 231 7.58 -3.86 -14.69
C SER A 231 8.65 -3.04 -15.41
N HIS A 232 8.38 -1.74 -15.58
CA HIS A 232 9.42 -0.77 -15.91
C HIS A 232 10.45 -0.66 -14.78
N PRO A 233 11.68 -0.13 -15.04
CA PRO A 233 12.67 0.07 -13.98
C PRO A 233 12.18 1.09 -12.96
N THR A 234 12.29 0.75 -11.69
CA THR A 234 11.97 1.67 -10.59
C THR A 234 13.20 2.40 -10.06
N ASP A 235 14.40 1.87 -10.31
CA ASP A 235 15.65 2.45 -9.83
C ASP A 235 16.70 2.55 -10.95
N PHE A 236 17.68 3.46 -10.75
CA PHE A 236 18.80 3.65 -11.66
C PHE A 236 20.10 3.81 -10.89
N THR A 237 21.18 3.21 -11.41
CA THR A 237 22.51 3.31 -10.81
C THR A 237 23.24 4.52 -11.40
N ALA A 238 23.81 5.35 -10.52
CA ALA A 238 24.66 6.48 -10.91
C ALA A 238 26.15 6.16 -10.68
N ALA A 239 26.99 6.67 -11.58
CA ALA A 239 28.44 6.61 -11.43
C ALA A 239 28.93 7.69 -10.46
N THR A 240 30.00 7.38 -9.73
CA THR A 240 30.69 8.32 -8.83
C THR A 240 31.95 8.83 -9.51
N ALA A 241 32.04 10.15 -9.70
CA ALA A 241 33.22 10.77 -10.30
C ALA A 241 34.46 10.53 -9.44
N LYS A 242 35.58 10.17 -10.10
CA LYS A 242 36.88 10.11 -9.43
C LYS A 242 37.38 11.53 -9.14
N THR A 243 37.75 11.75 -7.89
CA THR A 243 38.40 12.98 -7.44
C THR A 243 39.94 12.88 -7.56
N GLY A 244 40.62 14.01 -7.69
CA GLY A 244 42.07 14.07 -7.80
C GLY A 244 42.59 13.74 -9.22
N ALA A 245 43.83 13.25 -9.31
CA ALA A 245 44.49 12.98 -10.60
C ALA A 245 43.74 11.92 -11.43
N PRO A 246 43.70 12.02 -12.78
CA PRO A 246 43.12 11.00 -13.67
C PRO A 246 43.73 9.63 -13.44
N ALA A 247 42.96 8.59 -13.74
CA ALA A 247 43.42 7.19 -13.67
C ALA A 247 44.53 6.95 -14.71
N GLY A 248 45.58 6.22 -14.31
CA GLY A 248 46.68 5.83 -15.17
C GLY A 248 46.26 4.80 -16.23
N ALA A 249 47.13 4.60 -17.21
CA ALA A 249 46.93 3.58 -18.23
C ALA A 249 46.69 2.19 -17.61
N GLY A 250 45.72 1.44 -18.14
CA GLY A 250 45.34 0.13 -17.63
C GLY A 250 44.42 0.13 -16.37
N GLN A 251 44.11 1.31 -15.83
CA GLN A 251 43.22 1.44 -14.69
C GLN A 251 41.79 1.80 -15.07
N PHE A 252 41.53 2.11 -16.33
CA PHE A 252 40.20 2.48 -16.80
C PHE A 252 39.85 1.82 -18.13
N THR A 253 38.55 1.72 -18.42
CA THR A 253 38.01 1.37 -19.74
C THR A 253 37.20 2.56 -20.25
N VAL A 254 37.40 2.93 -21.52
CA VAL A 254 36.58 3.96 -22.19
C VAL A 254 35.22 3.33 -22.52
N VAL A 255 34.15 4.00 -22.14
CA VAL A 255 32.79 3.54 -22.37
C VAL A 255 31.89 4.63 -22.93
N THR A 256 30.81 4.19 -23.59
CA THR A 256 29.71 5.03 -24.09
C THR A 256 28.39 4.57 -23.47
N GLY A 257 27.27 5.25 -23.74
CA GLY A 257 25.92 4.85 -23.32
C GLY A 257 25.47 5.42 -21.99
N ALA A 258 26.29 6.17 -21.25
CA ALA A 258 25.87 6.83 -20.03
C ALA A 258 24.91 8.01 -20.30
N HIS A 259 23.95 8.24 -19.39
CA HIS A 259 22.99 9.32 -19.50
C HIS A 259 23.20 10.36 -18.39
N PHE A 260 23.26 11.62 -18.78
CA PHE A 260 23.56 12.75 -17.89
C PHE A 260 22.28 13.47 -17.51
N ASP A 261 22.09 13.74 -16.22
CA ASP A 261 21.06 14.62 -15.68
C ASP A 261 21.57 15.31 -14.39
N SER A 262 20.64 15.92 -13.63
CA SER A 262 20.90 16.41 -12.28
C SER A 262 20.11 15.58 -11.27
N ASN A 263 20.66 15.38 -10.08
CA ASN A 263 19.94 14.77 -8.98
C ASN A 263 18.97 15.76 -8.31
N ILE A 264 18.29 15.33 -7.26
CA ILE A 264 17.33 16.16 -6.52
C ILE A 264 17.92 17.41 -5.90
N ALA A 265 19.24 17.42 -5.62
CA ALA A 265 19.98 18.58 -5.09
C ALA A 265 20.60 19.45 -6.18
N ASN A 266 20.22 19.30 -7.45
CA ASN A 266 20.79 19.95 -8.64
C ASN A 266 22.26 19.63 -8.90
N SER A 267 22.82 18.58 -8.30
CA SER A 267 24.17 18.13 -8.61
C SER A 267 24.19 17.27 -9.87
N PRO A 268 25.21 17.40 -10.73
CA PRO A 268 25.36 16.54 -11.91
C PRO A 268 25.35 15.05 -11.56
N ARG A 269 24.62 14.25 -12.33
CA ARG A 269 24.52 12.80 -12.15
C ARG A 269 24.72 12.08 -13.47
N VAL A 270 25.41 10.95 -13.43
CA VAL A 270 25.70 10.12 -14.59
C VAL A 270 25.04 8.76 -14.38
N ASN A 271 23.89 8.52 -15.01
CA ASN A 271 23.14 7.28 -14.90
C ASN A 271 23.75 6.23 -15.85
N THR A 272 24.03 5.05 -15.32
CA THR A 272 24.77 3.98 -16.00
C THR A 272 23.97 2.69 -16.22
N ALA A 273 22.93 2.48 -15.46
CA ALA A 273 22.09 1.28 -15.56
C ALA A 273 20.68 1.54 -15.07
N ALA A 274 19.70 0.84 -15.65
CA ALA A 274 18.38 0.61 -15.08
C ALA A 274 18.40 -0.61 -14.16
N THR A 275 17.74 -0.53 -13.02
CA THR A 275 17.66 -1.60 -12.04
C THR A 275 16.24 -1.77 -11.52
N SER A 276 15.98 -2.82 -10.76
CA SER A 276 14.65 -3.11 -10.22
C SER A 276 13.55 -3.15 -11.30
N MET A 277 13.84 -3.88 -12.39
CA MET A 277 12.83 -4.31 -13.35
C MET A 277 12.28 -5.66 -12.88
N ASP A 278 11.07 -5.63 -12.30
CA ASP A 278 10.49 -6.83 -11.72
C ASP A 278 9.75 -7.65 -12.79
N HIS A 279 10.09 -8.93 -12.94
CA HIS A 279 9.21 -9.93 -13.55
C HIS A 279 8.51 -10.66 -12.40
N THR A 280 7.23 -10.40 -12.23
CA THR A 280 6.43 -10.91 -11.12
C THR A 280 5.37 -11.87 -11.63
N VAL A 281 5.32 -13.06 -11.04
CA VAL A 281 4.23 -14.02 -11.21
C VAL A 281 3.57 -14.22 -9.85
N LYS A 282 2.31 -13.81 -9.75
CA LYS A 282 1.51 -13.85 -8.53
C LYS A 282 0.31 -14.76 -8.73
N ASP A 283 0.08 -15.68 -7.81
CA ASP A 283 -1.09 -16.54 -7.74
C ASP A 283 -1.82 -16.30 -6.40
N ASP A 284 -3.13 -16.17 -6.45
CA ASP A 284 -4.00 -16.04 -5.29
C ASP A 284 -5.16 -17.02 -5.36
N GLY A 285 -5.42 -17.69 -4.27
CA GLY A 285 -6.57 -18.57 -4.11
C GLY A 285 -7.33 -18.24 -2.83
N THR A 286 -8.63 -17.96 -2.94
CA THR A 286 -9.49 -17.65 -1.80
C THR A 286 -10.67 -18.61 -1.75
N ILE A 287 -10.89 -19.21 -0.57
CA ILE A 287 -12.08 -20.02 -0.24
C ILE A 287 -12.83 -19.28 0.86
N LYS A 288 -14.13 -19.04 0.64
CA LYS A 288 -15.06 -18.56 1.67
C LYS A 288 -16.18 -19.55 1.85
N LEU A 289 -16.43 -19.91 3.11
CA LEU A 289 -17.55 -20.78 3.51
C LEU A 289 -18.39 -20.00 4.52
N ALA A 290 -19.69 -19.90 4.29
CA ALA A 290 -20.59 -19.25 5.24
C ALA A 290 -21.73 -20.18 5.58
N TYR A 291 -22.17 -20.13 6.85
CA TYR A 291 -23.32 -20.86 7.37
C TYR A 291 -24.27 -19.91 8.10
N ASP A 292 -25.53 -19.92 7.69
CA ASP A 292 -26.60 -19.16 8.29
C ASP A 292 -27.25 -19.99 9.42
N PHE A 293 -26.84 -19.76 10.69
CA PHE A 293 -27.45 -20.42 11.84
C PHE A 293 -28.91 -20.02 12.04
N SER A 294 -29.24 -18.82 11.59
CA SER A 294 -30.58 -18.25 11.55
C SER A 294 -30.62 -17.13 10.50
N PRO A 295 -31.77 -16.56 10.16
CA PRO A 295 -31.86 -15.41 9.25
C PRO A 295 -31.05 -14.19 9.70
N THR A 296 -30.62 -14.14 10.96
CA THR A 296 -29.92 -13.01 11.57
C THR A 296 -28.52 -13.35 12.06
N VAL A 297 -28.11 -14.62 12.07
CA VAL A 297 -26.79 -15.04 12.58
C VAL A 297 -26.05 -15.84 11.52
N ARG A 298 -24.90 -15.32 11.07
CA ARG A 298 -24.03 -15.95 10.07
C ARG A 298 -22.61 -16.12 10.59
N ALA A 299 -22.04 -17.30 10.38
CA ALA A 299 -20.61 -17.50 10.46
C ALA A 299 -19.99 -17.54 9.06
N THR A 300 -18.81 -16.97 8.90
CA THR A 300 -18.03 -17.02 7.67
C THR A 300 -16.59 -17.38 7.99
N TYR A 301 -16.09 -18.43 7.36
CA TYR A 301 -14.67 -18.77 7.37
C TYR A 301 -14.05 -18.40 6.02
N THR A 302 -12.87 -17.79 6.07
CA THR A 302 -12.08 -17.40 4.89
C THR A 302 -10.69 -18.01 5.00
N LEU A 303 -10.27 -18.68 3.93
CA LEU A 303 -8.88 -19.08 3.71
C LEU A 303 -8.38 -18.37 2.45
N ASN A 304 -7.29 -17.64 2.56
CA ASN A 304 -6.56 -17.12 1.41
C ASN A 304 -5.15 -17.71 1.39
N VAL A 305 -4.71 -18.17 0.22
CA VAL A 305 -3.35 -18.62 -0.06
C VAL A 305 -2.81 -17.76 -1.20
N TRP A 306 -1.77 -17.02 -0.92
CA TRP A 306 -1.11 -16.12 -1.86
C TRP A 306 0.32 -16.58 -2.10
N GLN A 307 0.70 -16.70 -3.38
CA GLN A 307 2.05 -17.06 -3.81
C GLN A 307 2.61 -16.00 -4.74
N ASN A 308 3.89 -15.75 -4.66
CA ASN A 308 4.57 -14.79 -5.53
C ASN A 308 5.99 -15.25 -5.83
N THR A 309 6.36 -15.17 -7.10
CA THR A 309 7.74 -15.29 -7.56
C THR A 309 8.11 -14.00 -8.26
N SER A 310 9.23 -13.40 -7.89
CA SER A 310 9.70 -12.15 -8.49
C SER A 310 11.19 -12.22 -8.81
N ASP A 311 11.53 -11.93 -10.07
CA ASP A 311 12.91 -11.75 -10.54
C ASP A 311 13.16 -10.25 -10.77
N LYS A 312 14.09 -9.65 -10.02
CA LYS A 312 14.54 -8.26 -10.26
C LYS A 312 15.73 -8.28 -11.19
N LEU A 313 15.54 -7.69 -12.34
CA LEU A 313 16.51 -7.63 -13.42
C LEU A 313 17.20 -6.26 -13.49
N VAL A 314 18.31 -6.22 -14.22
CA VAL A 314 19.10 -5.01 -14.45
C VAL A 314 19.48 -4.87 -15.93
N GLU A 315 19.64 -3.64 -16.39
CA GLU A 315 20.10 -3.30 -17.72
C GLU A 315 21.21 -2.25 -17.65
N SER A 316 22.47 -2.64 -17.90
CA SER A 316 23.55 -1.67 -18.02
C SER A 316 23.49 -0.97 -19.37
N TYR A 317 23.65 0.35 -19.36
CA TYR A 317 23.75 1.17 -20.55
C TYR A 317 25.16 1.23 -21.14
N LEU A 318 26.18 0.93 -20.31
CA LEU A 318 27.57 1.11 -20.66
C LEU A 318 28.04 0.07 -21.68
N ARG A 319 28.76 0.56 -22.75
CA ARG A 319 29.39 -0.26 -23.77
C ARG A 319 30.85 0.15 -23.91
N ASP A 320 31.76 -0.83 -24.00
CA ASP A 320 33.14 -0.60 -24.33
C ASP A 320 33.34 -0.32 -25.85
N ALA A 321 34.59 -0.10 -26.28
CA ALA A 321 34.89 0.17 -27.66
C ALA A 321 34.59 -0.99 -28.63
N THR A 322 34.45 -2.20 -28.14
CA THR A 322 34.10 -3.39 -28.91
C THR A 322 32.60 -3.72 -28.84
N GLY A 323 31.80 -2.91 -28.11
CA GLY A 323 30.35 -3.10 -27.96
C GLY A 323 29.93 -4.00 -26.79
N ASN A 324 30.88 -4.53 -26.04
CA ASN A 324 30.56 -5.36 -24.88
C ASN A 324 29.92 -4.52 -23.76
N THR A 325 28.95 -5.12 -23.06
CA THR A 325 28.30 -4.49 -21.91
C THR A 325 29.25 -4.45 -20.72
N ILE A 326 29.39 -3.29 -20.10
CA ILE A 326 30.14 -3.10 -18.84
C ILE A 326 29.13 -2.98 -17.69
N TYR A 327 29.24 -3.83 -16.67
CA TYR A 327 28.31 -3.90 -15.54
C TYR A 327 28.78 -3.11 -14.32
N GLY A 328 30.09 -2.99 -14.11
CA GLY A 328 30.62 -2.25 -12.97
C GLY A 328 32.14 -2.20 -12.94
N THR A 329 32.69 -1.49 -11.97
CA THR A 329 34.13 -1.33 -11.73
C THR A 329 34.53 -2.01 -10.43
N SER A 330 35.78 -2.44 -10.31
CA SER A 330 36.34 -3.15 -9.15
C SER A 330 37.51 -2.39 -8.56
N THR A 331 37.74 -2.56 -7.26
CA THR A 331 38.95 -2.10 -6.58
C THR A 331 40.08 -3.12 -6.65
N VAL A 332 39.81 -4.34 -7.18
CA VAL A 332 40.80 -5.42 -7.29
C VAL A 332 41.78 -5.10 -8.42
N ALA A 333 43.06 -5.32 -8.20
CA ALA A 333 44.10 -5.13 -9.21
C ALA A 333 43.88 -6.07 -10.40
N GLY A 334 44.08 -5.55 -11.63
CA GLY A 334 43.88 -6.28 -12.87
C GLY A 334 42.46 -6.29 -13.44
N ILE A 335 41.49 -5.71 -12.71
CA ILE A 335 40.13 -5.45 -13.18
C ILE A 335 39.93 -3.94 -13.30
N TYR A 336 39.09 -3.48 -14.24
CA TYR A 336 38.79 -2.08 -14.43
C TYR A 336 38.40 -1.36 -13.13
N ARG A 337 39.27 -0.46 -12.65
CA ARG A 337 38.98 0.34 -11.45
C ARG A 337 38.03 1.49 -11.74
N TYR A 338 38.06 1.96 -12.99
CA TYR A 338 37.23 3.08 -13.44
C TYR A 338 36.69 2.82 -14.84
N VAL A 339 35.64 3.50 -15.18
CA VAL A 339 35.22 3.75 -16.55
C VAL A 339 35.51 5.19 -16.88
N ARG A 340 35.93 5.47 -18.14
CA ARG A 340 36.15 6.84 -18.64
C ARG A 340 35.00 7.21 -19.55
N ILE A 341 34.27 8.26 -19.18
CA ILE A 341 33.12 8.79 -19.91
C ILE A 341 33.40 10.25 -20.21
N ASN A 342 33.45 10.63 -21.49
CA ASN A 342 33.74 12.00 -21.92
C ASN A 342 35.02 12.59 -21.29
N GLY A 343 36.07 11.78 -21.14
CA GLY A 343 37.35 12.22 -20.57
C GLY A 343 37.42 12.20 -19.03
N GLN A 344 36.32 12.05 -18.31
CA GLN A 344 36.27 11.96 -16.86
C GLN A 344 36.21 10.50 -16.40
N ASP A 345 36.94 10.17 -15.35
CA ASP A 345 36.96 8.83 -14.74
C ASP A 345 35.87 8.69 -13.65
N TYR A 346 35.18 7.54 -13.64
CA TYR A 346 34.12 7.21 -12.70
C TYR A 346 34.29 5.82 -12.15
N SER A 347 33.93 5.63 -10.88
CA SER A 347 33.60 4.32 -10.35
C SER A 347 32.12 4.01 -10.56
N VAL A 348 31.78 2.77 -10.90
CA VAL A 348 30.43 2.29 -11.14
C VAL A 348 30.16 1.12 -10.24
N THR A 349 29.18 1.25 -9.35
CA THR A 349 28.70 0.13 -8.53
C THR A 349 28.00 -0.87 -9.45
N ALA A 350 28.44 -2.10 -9.40
CA ALA A 350 27.82 -3.19 -10.15
C ALA A 350 26.38 -3.44 -9.63
N PRO A 351 25.36 -3.39 -10.48
CA PRO A 351 24.00 -3.61 -10.06
C PRO A 351 23.78 -5.07 -9.67
N SER A 352 23.06 -5.32 -8.57
CA SER A 352 22.65 -6.65 -8.15
C SER A 352 21.31 -7.03 -8.77
N ILE A 353 21.11 -8.34 -8.99
CA ILE A 353 19.82 -8.94 -9.31
C ILE A 353 19.31 -9.74 -8.13
N SER A 354 18.03 -10.00 -8.05
CA SER A 354 17.46 -10.82 -7.00
C SER A 354 16.35 -11.73 -7.50
N HIS A 355 16.13 -12.80 -6.75
CA HIS A 355 15.05 -13.75 -6.92
C HIS A 355 14.34 -13.92 -5.58
N ALA A 356 13.04 -13.66 -5.57
CA ALA A 356 12.20 -13.78 -4.39
C ALA A 356 11.10 -14.82 -4.60
N GLU A 357 10.86 -15.63 -3.59
CA GLU A 357 9.74 -16.58 -3.52
C GLU A 357 9.00 -16.37 -2.21
N ALA A 358 7.69 -16.18 -2.30
CA ALA A 358 6.84 -15.96 -1.14
C ALA A 358 5.57 -16.82 -1.21
N GLU A 359 5.14 -17.32 -0.06
CA GLU A 359 3.85 -17.98 0.15
C GLU A 359 3.28 -17.52 1.47
N TYR A 360 2.09 -16.90 1.43
CA TYR A 360 1.42 -16.35 2.59
C TYR A 360 0.04 -16.96 2.75
N HIS A 361 -0.33 -17.23 4.00
CA HIS A 361 -1.65 -17.75 4.34
C HIS A 361 -2.39 -16.75 5.24
N MET A 362 -3.67 -16.56 4.96
CA MET A 362 -4.60 -15.81 5.79
C MET A 362 -5.79 -16.68 6.15
N HIS A 363 -5.98 -16.90 7.43
CA HIS A 363 -7.17 -17.55 7.98
C HIS A 363 -8.03 -16.48 8.65
N GLY A 364 -9.32 -16.51 8.41
CA GLY A 364 -10.28 -15.61 9.03
C GLY A 364 -11.56 -16.31 9.43
N LEU A 365 -12.08 -15.96 10.59
CA LEU A 365 -13.39 -16.37 11.08
C LEU A 365 -14.17 -15.12 11.49
N SER A 366 -15.38 -14.98 10.98
CA SER A 366 -16.31 -13.93 11.39
C SER A 366 -17.64 -14.58 11.74
N VAL A 367 -18.19 -14.25 12.92
CA VAL A 367 -19.55 -14.65 13.32
C VAL A 367 -20.29 -13.39 13.70
N LYS A 368 -21.43 -13.12 13.03
CA LYS A 368 -22.18 -11.87 13.19
C LYS A 368 -23.64 -12.13 13.44
N SER A 369 -24.22 -11.37 14.40
CA SER A 369 -25.66 -11.18 14.53
C SER A 369 -26.06 -9.86 13.86
N GLN A 370 -27.12 -9.86 13.09
CA GLN A 370 -27.69 -8.70 12.42
C GLN A 370 -29.22 -8.72 12.54
N SER A 371 -29.71 -8.81 13.76
CA SER A 371 -31.14 -8.83 14.04
C SER A 371 -31.79 -7.45 13.86
N GLY A 372 -31.02 -6.38 14.06
CA GLY A 372 -31.57 -5.04 14.17
C GLY A 372 -32.45 -4.83 15.41
N GLY A 373 -32.51 -5.80 16.33
CA GLY A 373 -33.26 -5.77 17.57
C GLY A 373 -32.45 -5.17 18.73
N THR A 374 -32.78 -5.60 19.96
CA THR A 374 -32.15 -5.12 21.21
C THR A 374 -30.66 -5.43 21.26
N TRP A 375 -30.25 -6.60 20.77
CA TRP A 375 -28.86 -7.05 20.82
C TRP A 375 -28.38 -7.52 19.46
N ASP A 376 -27.23 -7.01 19.07
CA ASP A 376 -26.41 -7.60 18.02
C ASP A 376 -24.98 -7.75 18.53
N TRP A 377 -24.21 -8.63 17.88
CA TRP A 377 -22.83 -8.90 18.27
C TRP A 377 -22.02 -9.40 17.08
N GLU A 378 -20.71 -9.22 17.17
CA GLU A 378 -19.76 -9.66 16.18
C GLU A 378 -18.52 -10.24 16.87
N LEU A 379 -18.04 -11.37 16.37
CA LEU A 379 -16.72 -11.93 16.61
C LEU A 379 -15.99 -11.95 15.28
N ALA A 380 -14.80 -11.34 15.20
CA ALA A 380 -13.90 -11.45 14.06
C ALA A 380 -12.50 -11.83 14.54
N ALA A 381 -11.93 -12.88 13.96
CA ALA A 381 -10.57 -13.32 14.25
C ALA A 381 -9.82 -13.59 12.95
N SER A 382 -8.56 -13.19 12.88
CA SER A 382 -7.71 -13.52 11.75
C SER A 382 -6.28 -13.83 12.14
N HIS A 383 -5.64 -14.66 11.32
CA HIS A 383 -4.24 -15.02 11.43
C HIS A 383 -3.60 -14.98 10.06
N PHE A 384 -2.62 -14.09 9.89
CA PHE A 384 -1.78 -13.98 8.70
C PHE A 384 -0.38 -14.48 9.02
N ASN A 385 0.18 -15.30 8.15
CA ASN A 385 1.53 -15.84 8.28
C ASN A 385 2.26 -15.87 6.94
N GLN A 386 3.51 -15.47 6.94
CA GLN A 386 4.46 -15.70 5.86
C GLN A 386 5.03 -17.11 6.03
N ASN A 387 4.44 -18.09 5.34
CA ASN A 387 4.86 -19.50 5.43
C ASN A 387 6.21 -19.72 4.76
N LYS A 388 6.44 -18.98 3.66
CA LYS A 388 7.71 -18.89 2.96
C LYS A 388 7.92 -17.44 2.54
N ASP A 389 9.07 -16.89 2.82
CA ASP A 389 9.50 -15.59 2.29
C ASP A 389 11.03 -15.60 2.19
N VAL A 390 11.52 -15.90 1.00
CA VAL A 390 12.94 -16.10 0.73
C VAL A 390 13.37 -15.20 -0.41
N THR A 391 14.36 -14.37 -0.17
CA THR A 391 14.96 -13.51 -1.20
C THR A 391 16.45 -13.80 -1.32
N ARG A 392 16.91 -14.15 -2.51
CA ARG A 392 18.31 -14.25 -2.88
C ARG A 392 18.72 -13.04 -3.71
N ALA A 393 19.85 -12.45 -3.39
CA ALA A 393 20.39 -11.30 -4.14
C ALA A 393 21.89 -11.51 -4.39
N THR A 394 22.33 -11.13 -5.59
CA THR A 394 23.75 -11.19 -5.95
C THR A 394 24.51 -9.99 -5.39
N SER A 395 25.82 -10.11 -5.20
CA SER A 395 26.70 -8.98 -4.89
C SER A 395 27.01 -8.10 -6.12
N GLY A 396 26.54 -8.49 -7.31
CA GLY A 396 26.92 -7.89 -8.58
C GLY A 396 28.32 -8.30 -9.04
N ASN A 397 28.58 -8.27 -10.32
CA ASN A 397 29.85 -8.60 -10.94
C ASN A 397 30.43 -7.40 -11.68
N PHE A 398 31.73 -7.49 -12.01
CA PHE A 398 32.50 -6.38 -12.57
C PHE A 398 32.90 -6.66 -14.03
N GLY A 399 33.31 -5.58 -14.74
CA GLY A 399 33.73 -5.66 -16.13
C GLY A 399 32.58 -6.10 -17.02
N THR A 400 32.85 -7.09 -17.88
CA THR A 400 31.86 -7.66 -18.81
C THR A 400 31.04 -8.81 -18.22
N THR A 401 31.31 -9.22 -16.98
CA THR A 401 30.61 -10.36 -16.35
C THR A 401 29.26 -9.88 -15.80
N PRO A 402 28.12 -10.43 -16.28
CA PRO A 402 26.80 -10.04 -15.82
C PRO A 402 26.54 -10.52 -14.38
N SER A 403 25.67 -9.79 -13.67
CA SER A 403 25.28 -10.15 -12.29
C SER A 403 24.60 -11.53 -12.19
N SER A 404 24.04 -12.05 -13.29
CA SER A 404 23.49 -13.42 -13.35
C SER A 404 24.52 -14.51 -13.07
N ASP A 405 25.78 -14.24 -13.30
CA ASP A 405 26.89 -15.20 -13.16
C ASP A 405 27.63 -15.04 -11.80
N ALA A 406 27.03 -14.26 -10.88
CA ALA A 406 27.61 -14.03 -9.56
C ALA A 406 27.67 -15.32 -8.73
N THR A 407 28.77 -15.49 -7.99
CA THR A 407 28.95 -16.59 -7.04
C THR A 407 28.84 -16.13 -5.58
N ALA A 408 28.69 -14.82 -5.36
CA ALA A 408 28.56 -14.22 -4.03
C ALA A 408 27.25 -13.41 -3.94
N GLY A 409 26.74 -13.28 -2.73
CA GLY A 409 25.52 -12.54 -2.47
C GLY A 409 24.94 -12.82 -1.08
N THR A 410 23.65 -12.61 -0.93
CA THR A 410 22.92 -12.83 0.30
C THR A 410 21.65 -13.64 0.07
N ILE A 411 21.22 -14.36 1.10
CA ILE A 411 19.88 -14.96 1.19
C ILE A 411 19.20 -14.45 2.46
N ALA A 412 17.97 -13.92 2.31
CA ALA A 412 17.17 -13.44 3.41
C ALA A 412 15.92 -14.30 3.58
N PHE A 413 15.56 -14.60 4.82
CA PHE A 413 14.35 -15.32 5.21
C PHE A 413 13.50 -14.43 6.11
N ALA A 414 12.21 -14.37 5.84
CA ALA A 414 11.22 -13.72 6.69
C ALA A 414 10.09 -14.68 7.11
N ASP A 415 10.32 -15.99 6.99
CA ASP A 415 9.36 -17.04 7.36
C ASP A 415 8.93 -16.91 8.82
N GLY A 416 7.63 -17.07 9.10
CA GLY A 416 7.04 -16.93 10.43
C GLY A 416 6.85 -15.46 10.87
N THR A 417 7.04 -14.50 9.96
CA THR A 417 6.58 -13.11 10.12
C THR A 417 5.08 -13.04 9.87
N GLY A 418 4.35 -12.28 10.67
CA GLY A 418 2.91 -12.17 10.48
C GLY A 418 2.20 -11.43 11.60
N TRP A 419 0.89 -11.55 11.62
CA TRP A 419 0.04 -10.97 12.66
C TRP A 419 -1.21 -11.79 12.89
N GLN A 420 -1.83 -11.52 14.02
CA GLN A 420 -3.16 -12.04 14.38
C GLN A 420 -3.98 -10.94 15.03
N ASN A 421 -5.29 -10.99 14.84
CA ASN A 421 -6.22 -10.13 15.56
C ASN A 421 -7.46 -10.87 16.01
N LEU A 422 -8.06 -10.33 17.06
CA LEU A 422 -9.35 -10.74 17.60
C LEU A 422 -10.16 -9.49 17.96
N ASP A 423 -11.35 -9.39 17.42
CA ASP A 423 -12.33 -8.36 17.72
C ASP A 423 -13.62 -8.99 18.24
N LEU A 424 -14.08 -8.54 19.41
CA LEU A 424 -15.37 -8.86 19.97
C LEU A 424 -16.16 -7.57 20.11
N ARG A 425 -17.34 -7.49 19.53
CA ARG A 425 -18.23 -6.32 19.58
C ARG A 425 -19.62 -6.72 20.02
N GLY A 426 -20.21 -5.94 20.90
CA GLY A 426 -21.62 -5.98 21.23
C GLY A 426 -22.28 -4.65 20.87
N GLU A 427 -23.53 -4.70 20.45
CA GLU A 427 -24.39 -3.55 20.25
C GLU A 427 -25.66 -3.74 21.05
N TRP A 428 -26.02 -2.73 21.85
CA TRP A 428 -27.23 -2.71 22.65
C TRP A 428 -28.13 -1.54 22.29
N ARG A 429 -29.38 -1.82 22.00
CA ARG A 429 -30.41 -0.86 21.61
C ARG A 429 -31.61 -1.06 22.53
N PRO A 430 -31.78 -0.24 23.59
CA PRO A 430 -32.81 -0.44 24.59
C PRO A 430 -34.25 -0.44 24.04
N ASP A 431 -34.50 0.33 22.96
CA ASP A 431 -35.84 0.39 22.34
C ASP A 431 -36.09 -0.79 21.36
N GLY A 432 -35.17 -1.75 21.25
CA GLY A 432 -35.35 -2.97 20.51
C GLY A 432 -35.32 -2.84 18.96
N ASN A 433 -34.79 -1.74 18.43
CA ASN A 433 -34.76 -1.51 17.00
C ASN A 433 -33.63 -0.54 16.60
N LEU A 434 -33.34 -0.41 15.28
CA LEU A 434 -32.29 0.45 14.73
C LEU A 434 -32.52 1.96 14.88
N LYS A 435 -33.72 2.37 15.29
CA LYS A 435 -34.07 3.78 15.60
C LYS A 435 -34.02 4.06 17.09
N SER A 436 -33.46 3.15 17.89
CA SER A 436 -33.30 3.32 19.33
C SER A 436 -32.66 4.65 19.66
N ARG A 437 -33.14 5.29 20.70
CA ARG A 437 -32.63 6.58 21.18
C ARG A 437 -31.17 6.49 21.60
N HIS A 438 -30.76 5.35 22.15
CA HIS A 438 -29.39 5.01 22.46
C HIS A 438 -28.97 3.77 21.66
N GLN A 439 -27.78 3.83 21.07
CA GLN A 439 -27.13 2.69 20.43
C GLN A 439 -25.73 2.56 21.03
N LEU A 440 -25.63 1.69 22.03
CA LEU A 440 -24.39 1.46 22.74
C LEU A 440 -23.59 0.36 22.07
N SER A 441 -22.40 0.70 21.56
CA SER A 441 -21.41 -0.26 21.07
C SER A 441 -20.30 -0.39 22.09
N PHE A 442 -19.87 -1.62 22.39
CA PHE A 442 -18.76 -1.91 23.28
C PHE A 442 -18.03 -3.17 22.84
N GLY A 443 -16.79 -3.32 23.26
CA GLY A 443 -16.06 -4.51 22.85
C GLY A 443 -14.66 -4.62 23.40
N PHE A 444 -14.02 -5.68 22.92
CA PHE A 444 -12.63 -6.02 23.18
C PHE A 444 -11.90 -6.20 21.84
N HIS A 445 -10.68 -5.73 21.78
CA HIS A 445 -9.77 -5.90 20.66
C HIS A 445 -8.43 -6.42 21.14
N SER A 446 -7.82 -7.31 20.35
CA SER A 446 -6.43 -7.73 20.53
C SER A 446 -5.76 -7.91 19.18
N ASP A 447 -4.59 -7.32 19.00
CA ASP A 447 -3.70 -7.61 17.88
C ASP A 447 -2.29 -7.96 18.37
N THR A 448 -1.56 -8.72 17.53
CA THR A 448 -0.16 -9.05 17.78
C THR A 448 0.56 -9.13 16.44
N TYR A 449 1.66 -8.39 16.31
CA TYR A 449 2.54 -8.37 15.15
C TYR A 449 3.89 -8.95 15.54
N LYS A 450 4.38 -9.91 14.77
CA LYS A 450 5.67 -10.56 14.96
C LYS A 450 6.52 -10.45 13.72
N THR A 451 7.76 -9.97 13.85
CA THR A 451 8.73 -9.94 12.76
C THR A 451 9.86 -10.93 13.01
N ARG A 452 10.29 -11.56 11.94
CA ARG A 452 11.52 -12.33 11.85
C ARG A 452 12.16 -12.03 10.51
N SER A 453 13.41 -11.58 10.53
CA SER A 453 14.21 -11.32 9.34
C SER A 453 15.62 -11.81 9.61
N ASP A 454 16.04 -12.88 8.95
CA ASP A 454 17.37 -13.47 9.06
C ASP A 454 18.06 -13.37 7.70
N GLN A 455 19.19 -12.69 7.60
CA GLN A 455 19.99 -12.59 6.38
C GLN A 455 21.33 -13.30 6.55
N TYR A 456 21.66 -14.13 5.59
CA TYR A 456 22.91 -14.90 5.52
C TYR A 456 23.70 -14.50 4.28
N THR A 457 25.01 -14.70 4.30
CA THR A 457 25.79 -14.76 3.05
C THR A 457 25.38 -15.99 2.25
N LEU A 458 25.60 -15.98 0.94
CA LEU A 458 25.47 -17.21 0.15
C LEU A 458 26.71 -18.10 0.39
N ALA A 459 26.52 -19.40 0.48
CA ALA A 459 27.59 -20.36 0.35
C ALA A 459 28.14 -20.33 -1.08
N VAL A 460 29.33 -20.87 -1.29
CA VAL A 460 29.99 -20.93 -2.62
C VAL A 460 29.12 -21.74 -3.60
N GLY A 461 28.81 -21.17 -4.78
CA GLY A 461 28.02 -21.83 -5.82
C GLY A 461 27.18 -20.85 -6.62
N PRO A 462 26.39 -21.33 -7.58
CA PRO A 462 25.46 -20.50 -8.32
C PRO A 462 24.44 -19.85 -7.36
N TRP A 463 24.35 -18.54 -7.38
CA TRP A 463 23.58 -17.75 -6.40
C TRP A 463 22.11 -18.18 -6.24
N ARG A 464 21.46 -18.60 -7.34
CA ARG A 464 20.02 -19.01 -7.32
C ARG A 464 19.76 -20.25 -6.45
N ASN A 465 20.72 -21.19 -6.39
CA ASN A 465 20.56 -22.48 -5.71
C ASN A 465 21.52 -22.63 -4.52
N SER A 466 22.33 -21.60 -4.23
CA SER A 466 23.29 -21.66 -3.12
C SER A 466 22.56 -21.75 -1.78
N ALA A 467 23.11 -22.55 -0.87
CA ALA A 467 22.67 -22.64 0.51
C ALA A 467 22.99 -21.35 1.29
N ALA A 468 22.38 -21.18 2.44
CA ALA A 468 22.76 -20.16 3.39
C ALA A 468 24.15 -20.46 3.98
N GLY A 469 25.02 -19.45 3.99
CA GLY A 469 26.32 -19.48 4.63
C GLY A 469 26.29 -18.94 6.06
N ALA A 470 27.20 -18.01 6.40
CA ALA A 470 27.24 -17.40 7.72
C ALA A 470 26.09 -16.37 7.90
N LEU A 471 25.55 -16.30 9.13
CA LEU A 471 24.58 -15.27 9.49
C LEU A 471 25.24 -13.89 9.39
N ASN A 472 24.61 -13.01 8.59
CA ASN A 472 25.06 -11.64 8.37
C ASN A 472 24.33 -10.65 9.31
N THR A 473 22.99 -10.65 9.24
CA THR A 473 22.17 -9.82 10.12
C THR A 473 20.89 -10.55 10.50
N ASN A 474 20.34 -10.24 11.67
CA ASN A 474 18.94 -10.54 11.96
C ASN A 474 18.23 -9.38 12.65
N SER A 475 16.89 -9.42 12.62
CA SER A 475 16.01 -8.49 13.33
C SER A 475 14.76 -9.25 13.74
N ARG A 476 14.43 -9.21 15.02
CA ARG A 476 13.29 -9.93 15.60
C ARG A 476 12.59 -9.08 16.63
N GLY A 477 11.29 -9.31 16.80
CA GLY A 477 10.49 -8.67 17.85
C GLY A 477 9.00 -8.91 17.66
N THR A 478 8.27 -8.52 18.68
CA THR A 478 6.81 -8.64 18.75
C THR A 478 6.22 -7.35 19.32
N THR A 479 5.13 -6.86 18.76
CA THR A 479 4.28 -5.85 19.41
C THR A 479 2.87 -6.41 19.56
N SER A 480 2.19 -6.09 20.66
CA SER A 480 0.81 -6.50 20.92
C SER A 480 0.02 -5.35 21.48
N THR A 481 -1.24 -5.22 21.05
CA THR A 481 -2.20 -4.25 21.58
C THR A 481 -3.42 -4.99 22.09
N GLN A 482 -3.88 -4.65 23.29
CA GLN A 482 -5.17 -5.09 23.84
C GLN A 482 -5.96 -3.87 24.21
N ALA A 483 -7.28 -3.89 23.97
CA ALA A 483 -8.13 -2.76 24.26
C ALA A 483 -9.54 -3.17 24.65
N ILE A 484 -10.14 -2.33 25.50
CA ILE A 484 -11.58 -2.29 25.72
C ILE A 484 -12.11 -0.93 25.29
N TYR A 485 -13.31 -0.89 24.78
CA TYR A 485 -13.95 0.33 24.33
C TYR A 485 -15.46 0.31 24.54
N ALA A 486 -16.02 1.54 24.62
CA ALA A 486 -17.45 1.77 24.57
C ALA A 486 -17.74 3.07 23.85
N GLN A 487 -18.88 3.11 23.15
CA GLN A 487 -19.37 4.28 22.42
C GLN A 487 -20.90 4.26 22.43
N ASP A 488 -21.54 5.37 22.82
CA ASP A 488 -22.98 5.57 22.72
C ASP A 488 -23.30 6.59 21.61
N ALA A 489 -24.18 6.21 20.72
CA ALA A 489 -24.80 7.12 19.76
C ALA A 489 -26.19 7.47 20.27
N TRP A 490 -26.29 8.66 20.89
CA TRP A 490 -27.47 9.17 21.51
C TRP A 490 -28.24 10.12 20.58
N GLN A 491 -29.44 9.71 20.17
CA GLN A 491 -30.38 10.55 19.45
C GLN A 491 -31.08 11.50 20.43
N ILE A 492 -30.54 12.70 20.63
CA ILE A 492 -31.06 13.70 21.59
C ILE A 492 -32.46 14.19 21.16
N SER A 493 -32.59 14.49 19.85
CA SER A 493 -33.85 14.86 19.18
C SER A 493 -33.86 14.22 17.78
N PRO A 494 -34.96 14.27 17.01
CA PRO A 494 -34.99 13.74 15.66
C PRO A 494 -33.86 14.27 14.77
N ASP A 495 -33.43 15.51 15.01
CA ASP A 495 -32.44 16.19 14.15
C ASP A 495 -31.05 16.27 14.78
N VAL A 496 -30.88 15.90 16.07
CA VAL A 496 -29.63 16.06 16.80
C VAL A 496 -29.17 14.73 17.36
N LYS A 497 -27.98 14.31 16.95
CA LYS A 497 -27.30 13.10 17.43
C LYS A 497 -25.97 13.46 18.08
N LEU A 498 -25.74 12.97 19.30
CA LEU A 498 -24.45 13.04 20.01
C LEU A 498 -23.84 11.65 20.07
N VAL A 499 -22.59 11.53 19.71
CA VAL A 499 -21.81 10.31 19.89
C VAL A 499 -20.70 10.58 20.90
N LEU A 500 -20.65 9.78 21.95
CA LEU A 500 -19.59 9.84 22.97
C LEU A 500 -18.96 8.46 23.09
N GLY A 501 -17.63 8.41 23.17
CA GLY A 501 -16.94 7.14 23.26
C GLY A 501 -15.56 7.28 23.88
N GLY A 502 -15.01 6.15 24.27
CA GLY A 502 -13.66 6.05 24.78
C GLY A 502 -13.08 4.66 24.57
N ARG A 503 -11.77 4.63 24.39
CA ARG A 503 -11.01 3.40 24.21
C ARG A 503 -9.79 3.43 25.12
N GLN A 504 -9.62 2.37 25.93
CA GLN A 504 -8.46 2.12 26.74
C GLN A 504 -7.61 1.04 26.10
N GLU A 505 -6.35 1.33 25.83
CA GLU A 505 -5.42 0.44 25.16
C GLU A 505 -4.20 0.17 26.05
N THR A 506 -3.72 -1.09 26.00
CA THR A 506 -2.44 -1.53 26.56
C THR A 506 -1.61 -2.06 25.42
N TRP A 507 -0.52 -1.41 25.14
CA TRP A 507 0.44 -1.81 24.10
C TRP A 507 1.71 -2.32 24.73
N GLN A 508 2.30 -3.37 24.12
CA GLN A 508 3.53 -4.01 24.56
C GLN A 508 4.48 -4.20 23.39
N ALA A 509 5.77 -3.97 23.64
CA ALA A 509 6.87 -4.38 22.75
C ALA A 509 7.70 -5.42 23.49
N MET A 510 7.94 -6.55 22.87
CA MET A 510 8.51 -7.75 23.51
C MET A 510 9.49 -8.46 22.60
N ASN A 511 10.41 -9.21 23.22
CA ASN A 511 11.33 -10.11 22.52
C ASN A 511 12.14 -9.42 21.42
N GLY A 512 12.46 -8.13 21.58
CA GLY A 512 13.25 -7.35 20.64
C GLY A 512 14.69 -7.82 20.62
N SER A 513 15.25 -8.16 19.45
CA SER A 513 16.65 -8.49 19.30
C SER A 513 17.18 -8.22 17.89
N ASN A 514 18.48 -7.90 17.81
CA ASN A 514 19.19 -7.69 16.56
C ASN A 514 20.55 -8.38 16.62
N PHE A 515 21.00 -8.88 15.47
CA PHE A 515 22.35 -9.36 15.25
C PHE A 515 22.94 -8.64 14.04
N ALA A 516 24.13 -8.10 14.20
CA ALA A 516 24.98 -7.62 13.12
C ALA A 516 26.44 -7.56 13.58
N ASN A 517 27.38 -7.61 12.65
CA ASN A 517 28.83 -7.53 12.93
C ASN A 517 29.30 -8.52 14.02
N GLY A 518 28.73 -9.73 14.05
CA GLY A 518 29.08 -10.76 15.03
C GLY A 518 28.50 -10.57 16.44
N THR A 519 27.71 -9.52 16.68
CA THR A 519 27.16 -9.19 18.00
C THR A 519 25.64 -9.31 18.01
N ASN A 520 25.09 -9.91 19.06
CA ASN A 520 23.65 -9.96 19.33
C ASN A 520 23.29 -8.99 20.45
N VAL A 521 22.24 -8.21 20.21
CA VAL A 521 21.66 -7.26 21.18
C VAL A 521 20.22 -7.62 21.43
N SER A 522 19.82 -7.71 22.70
CA SER A 522 18.43 -7.92 23.14
C SER A 522 17.95 -6.68 23.87
N TYR A 523 16.68 -6.35 23.67
CA TYR A 523 16.03 -5.16 24.24
C TYR A 523 15.06 -5.56 25.34
N GLN A 524 14.90 -4.66 26.31
CA GLN A 524 13.92 -4.84 27.38
C GLN A 524 12.50 -4.70 26.83
N ASP A 525 11.60 -5.48 27.38
CA ASP A 525 10.18 -5.38 27.09
C ASP A 525 9.62 -4.08 27.64
N LYS A 526 8.62 -3.53 26.93
CA LYS A 526 8.02 -2.26 27.25
C LYS A 526 6.51 -2.35 27.21
N THR A 527 5.84 -1.74 28.20
CA THR A 527 4.37 -1.64 28.25
C THR A 527 3.97 -0.17 28.34
N VAL A 528 2.94 0.22 27.58
CA VAL A 528 2.37 1.57 27.57
C VAL A 528 0.85 1.46 27.60
N HIS A 529 0.22 2.34 28.39
CA HIS A 529 -1.24 2.49 28.46
C HIS A 529 -1.66 3.80 27.81
N ALA A 530 -2.77 3.78 27.09
CA ALA A 530 -3.30 4.97 26.43
C ALA A 530 -4.82 5.00 26.48
N PHE A 531 -5.37 6.20 26.73
CA PHE A 531 -6.81 6.45 26.69
C PHE A 531 -7.16 7.42 25.57
N SER A 532 -8.15 7.05 24.76
CA SER A 532 -8.56 7.75 23.54
C SER A 532 -10.03 8.17 23.61
N PRO A 533 -10.35 9.39 24.15
CA PRO A 533 -11.70 9.93 24.16
C PRO A 533 -12.16 10.33 22.76
N LYS A 534 -13.47 10.21 22.50
CA LYS A 534 -14.15 10.54 21.25
C LYS A 534 -15.45 11.29 21.54
N ALA A 535 -15.75 12.30 20.71
CA ALA A 535 -17.03 13.02 20.77
C ALA A 535 -17.42 13.52 19.38
N SER A 536 -18.69 13.44 19.02
CA SER A 536 -19.22 14.05 17.81
C SER A 536 -20.65 14.48 17.99
N LEU A 537 -20.97 15.68 17.51
CA LEU A 537 -22.30 16.24 17.47
C LEU A 537 -22.71 16.41 16.00
N SER A 538 -23.82 15.80 15.60
CA SER A 538 -24.41 15.94 14.28
C SER A 538 -25.79 16.61 14.39
N TRP A 539 -26.05 17.59 13.55
CA TRP A 539 -27.33 18.31 13.47
C TRP A 539 -27.83 18.34 12.03
N GLN A 540 -29.00 17.74 11.80
CA GLN A 540 -29.76 17.87 10.56
C GLN A 540 -30.53 19.20 10.58
N ALA A 541 -29.89 20.27 10.09
CA ALA A 541 -30.44 21.64 10.16
C ALA A 541 -31.65 21.83 9.23
N SER A 542 -31.74 21.03 8.16
CA SER A 542 -32.89 20.89 7.28
C SER A 542 -32.80 19.60 6.47
N ASP A 543 -33.81 19.25 5.68
CA ASP A 543 -33.78 18.06 4.80
C ASP A 543 -32.60 18.06 3.82
N MET A 544 -32.04 19.23 3.54
CA MET A 544 -30.97 19.43 2.57
C MET A 544 -29.62 19.79 3.21
N LEU A 545 -29.54 19.97 4.52
CA LEU A 545 -28.33 20.47 5.18
C LEU A 545 -28.09 19.73 6.51
N ALA A 546 -26.93 19.08 6.61
CA ALA A 546 -26.42 18.52 7.86
C ALA A 546 -25.09 19.17 8.24
N LEU A 547 -24.88 19.34 9.53
CA LEU A 547 -23.68 19.86 10.15
C LEU A 547 -23.14 18.83 11.14
N ARG A 548 -21.82 18.65 11.18
CA ARG A 548 -21.19 17.75 12.13
C ARG A 548 -19.91 18.38 12.67
N ALA A 549 -19.72 18.28 13.98
CA ALA A 549 -18.48 18.62 14.67
C ALA A 549 -17.98 17.37 15.40
N SER A 550 -16.75 16.97 15.15
CA SER A 550 -16.14 15.78 15.75
C SER A 550 -14.80 16.11 16.39
N TYR A 551 -14.51 15.48 17.52
CA TYR A 551 -13.21 15.46 18.20
C TYR A 551 -12.83 14.03 18.53
N GLY A 552 -11.55 13.70 18.39
CA GLY A 552 -11.04 12.40 18.78
C GLY A 552 -9.56 12.43 19.04
N ARG A 553 -9.13 11.82 20.13
CA ARG A 553 -7.72 11.47 20.36
C ARG A 553 -7.46 10.12 19.72
N GLY A 554 -6.46 10.04 18.83
CA GLY A 554 -5.89 8.82 18.33
C GLY A 554 -4.53 8.56 18.95
N VAL A 555 -4.11 7.30 19.00
CA VAL A 555 -2.76 6.90 19.42
C VAL A 555 -2.14 6.09 18.30
N ARG A 556 -0.90 6.40 17.94
CA ARG A 556 -0.08 5.59 17.03
C ARG A 556 1.05 4.96 17.84
N PHE A 557 1.00 3.65 17.93
CA PHE A 557 2.06 2.88 18.59
C PHE A 557 3.21 2.63 17.61
N PRO A 558 4.47 2.67 18.08
CA PRO A 558 5.61 2.30 17.25
C PRO A 558 5.48 0.87 16.72
N THR A 559 5.80 0.67 15.47
CA THR A 559 5.82 -0.67 14.86
C THR A 559 7.06 -1.45 15.29
N VAL A 560 7.02 -2.78 15.15
CA VAL A 560 8.17 -3.66 15.41
C VAL A 560 9.41 -3.20 14.66
N GLY A 561 9.25 -2.79 13.38
CA GLY A 561 10.36 -2.34 12.56
C GLY A 561 10.93 -0.98 12.98
N GLU A 562 10.10 -0.05 13.47
CA GLU A 562 10.58 1.24 14.00
C GLU A 562 11.38 1.06 15.30
N LEU A 563 11.09 0.02 16.07
CA LEU A 563 11.81 -0.28 17.30
C LEU A 563 13.09 -1.08 17.03
N PHE A 564 13.03 -2.14 16.24
CA PHE A 564 14.04 -3.20 16.24
C PHE A 564 14.70 -3.47 14.89
N LYS A 565 14.31 -2.82 13.79
CA LYS A 565 14.98 -3.01 12.49
C LYS A 565 16.38 -2.41 12.52
N ASN A 566 17.37 -3.11 11.96
CA ASN A 566 18.72 -2.58 11.78
C ASN A 566 18.70 -1.32 10.89
N VAL A 567 19.45 -0.30 11.30
CA VAL A 567 19.71 0.91 10.51
C VAL A 567 21.21 1.07 10.27
N GLY A 568 21.59 1.77 9.21
CA GLY A 568 22.97 2.08 8.91
C GLY A 568 23.43 3.39 9.55
N ILE A 569 24.69 3.45 10.00
CA ILE A 569 25.39 4.72 10.18
C ILE A 569 26.20 5.02 8.94
N THR A 570 26.15 6.27 8.51
CA THR A 570 26.94 6.76 7.37
C THR A 570 27.93 7.83 7.84
N VAL A 571 29.02 8.01 7.11
CA VAL A 571 29.90 9.17 7.30
C VAL A 571 29.08 10.44 7.00
N ALA A 572 29.15 11.44 7.87
CA ALA A 572 28.37 12.65 7.75
C ALA A 572 28.53 13.33 6.40
N GLY A 573 27.39 13.69 5.80
CA GLY A 573 27.34 14.31 4.47
C GLY A 573 27.63 13.39 3.29
N THR A 574 27.71 12.07 3.53
CA THR A 574 27.94 11.06 2.46
C THR A 574 26.91 9.91 2.56
N SER A 575 26.85 9.08 1.55
CA SER A 575 26.13 7.79 1.59
C SER A 575 27.05 6.62 1.97
N THR A 576 28.30 6.88 2.33
CA THR A 576 29.28 5.85 2.69
C THR A 576 28.97 5.29 4.07
N ALA A 577 28.69 4.00 4.18
CA ALA A 577 28.47 3.34 5.46
C ALA A 577 29.73 3.40 6.35
N ALA A 578 29.53 3.57 7.65
CA ALA A 578 30.60 3.42 8.62
C ALA A 578 31.15 1.99 8.57
N THR A 579 32.46 1.85 8.60
CA THR A 579 33.13 0.55 8.58
C THR A 579 32.92 -0.21 9.90
N PRO A 580 33.01 -1.55 9.92
CA PRO A 580 32.92 -2.32 11.16
C PRO A 580 33.91 -1.86 12.25
N ALA A 581 35.13 -1.48 11.87
CA ALA A 581 36.12 -0.94 12.79
C ALA A 581 35.72 0.41 13.41
N GLN A 582 35.11 1.31 12.61
CA GLN A 582 34.56 2.57 13.11
C GLN A 582 33.40 2.31 14.07
N ILE A 583 32.49 1.42 13.69
CA ILE A 583 31.33 1.04 14.52
C ILE A 583 31.78 0.49 15.87
N ALA A 584 32.79 -0.40 15.88
CA ALA A 584 33.33 -0.97 17.13
C ALA A 584 33.93 0.09 18.07
N GLY A 585 34.35 1.24 17.54
CA GLY A 585 34.88 2.36 18.31
C GLY A 585 33.81 3.33 18.84
N PHE A 586 32.53 3.18 18.50
CA PHE A 586 31.47 4.07 18.98
C PHE A 586 31.08 3.75 20.42
N PRO A 587 30.51 4.72 21.16
CA PRO A 587 29.95 4.46 22.47
C PRO A 587 28.72 3.54 22.37
N ALA A 588 28.42 2.79 23.38
CA ALA A 588 27.19 2.01 23.45
C ALA A 588 25.95 2.94 23.40
N PRO A 589 24.89 2.57 22.73
CA PRO A 589 24.63 1.30 22.04
C PRO A 589 25.12 1.24 20.58
N TYR A 590 25.80 2.26 20.06
CA TYR A 590 26.17 2.41 18.64
C TYR A 590 27.40 1.58 18.24
N ASN A 591 28.11 0.97 19.19
CA ASN A 591 29.29 0.15 18.96
C ASN A 591 28.96 -1.30 18.53
N VAL A 592 27.71 -1.62 18.43
CA VAL A 592 27.19 -2.93 18.04
C VAL A 592 26.25 -2.83 16.83
N ALA A 593 25.43 -3.78 16.61
CA ALA A 593 24.40 -3.70 15.57
C ALA A 593 23.51 -2.48 15.77
N LEU A 594 23.37 -1.68 14.72
CA LEU A 594 22.64 -0.46 14.80
C LEU A 594 21.17 -0.71 14.57
N THR A 595 20.40 -0.19 15.47
CA THR A 595 18.96 -0.32 15.45
C THR A 595 18.30 1.02 15.26
N ASN A 596 17.05 0.95 14.85
CA ASN A 596 16.10 2.02 15.12
C ASN A 596 16.03 2.29 16.64
N ASN A 597 15.21 3.18 17.06
CA ASN A 597 15.15 3.60 18.44
C ASN A 597 14.19 2.71 19.26
N PRO A 598 14.67 1.77 20.11
CA PRO A 598 13.82 0.94 20.95
C PRO A 598 13.10 1.73 22.04
N ASN A 599 13.49 2.99 22.28
CA ASN A 599 12.94 3.88 23.31
C ASN A 599 11.80 4.77 22.78
N LEU A 600 11.34 4.60 21.55
CA LEU A 600 10.25 5.40 21.00
C LEU A 600 9.02 5.39 21.90
N LYS A 601 8.42 6.58 22.06
CA LYS A 601 7.13 6.78 22.74
C LYS A 601 6.02 6.70 21.71
N PRO A 602 4.81 6.25 22.07
CA PRO A 602 3.64 6.40 21.21
C PRO A 602 3.40 7.86 20.84
N GLU A 603 3.00 8.08 19.60
CA GLU A 603 2.50 9.36 19.12
C GLU A 603 1.02 9.49 19.53
N THR A 604 0.61 10.66 20.01
CA THR A 604 -0.80 10.97 20.22
C THR A 604 -1.23 12.08 19.26
N ALA A 605 -2.42 11.95 18.69
CA ALA A 605 -3.01 12.87 17.75
C ALA A 605 -4.37 13.35 18.27
N ASP A 606 -4.46 14.61 18.68
CA ASP A 606 -5.71 15.28 19.00
C ASP A 606 -6.27 15.88 17.70
N SER A 607 -7.33 15.26 17.16
CA SER A 607 -7.93 15.62 15.88
C SER A 607 -9.32 16.21 16.06
N TRP A 608 -9.68 17.16 15.20
CA TRP A 608 -11.00 17.74 15.13
C TRP A 608 -11.43 17.90 13.68
N GLU A 609 -12.75 17.84 13.45
CA GLU A 609 -13.35 18.04 12.15
C GLU A 609 -14.69 18.78 12.29
N PHE A 610 -14.90 19.76 11.43
CA PHE A 610 -16.21 20.39 11.21
C PHE A 610 -16.63 20.15 9.77
N THR A 611 -17.79 19.51 9.56
CA THR A 611 -18.27 19.10 8.24
C THR A 611 -19.64 19.72 7.97
N ILE A 612 -19.80 20.26 6.76
CA ILE A 612 -21.07 20.71 6.18
C ILE A 612 -21.41 19.77 5.04
N GLU A 613 -22.59 19.15 5.10
CA GLU A 613 -23.12 18.26 4.07
C GLU A 613 -24.38 18.89 3.47
N ARG A 614 -24.34 19.14 2.15
CA ARG A 614 -25.47 19.63 1.38
C ARG A 614 -26.00 18.48 0.53
N PHE A 615 -27.19 17.99 0.90
CA PHE A 615 -27.90 16.99 0.08
C PHE A 615 -28.51 17.69 -1.14
N LEU A 616 -28.21 17.17 -2.31
CA LEU A 616 -28.76 17.58 -3.59
C LEU A 616 -29.86 16.58 -3.97
N SER A 617 -30.70 16.93 -4.93
CA SER A 617 -31.73 16.01 -5.42
C SER A 617 -31.15 14.68 -5.96
N ASN A 618 -29.92 14.70 -6.43
CA ASN A 618 -29.25 13.59 -7.10
C ASN A 618 -27.79 13.42 -6.63
N GLY A 619 -27.48 13.84 -5.43
CA GLY A 619 -26.12 13.69 -4.91
C GLY A 619 -25.85 14.38 -3.58
N LEU A 620 -24.56 14.47 -3.25
CA LEU A 620 -24.05 15.07 -2.03
C LEU A 620 -22.87 15.98 -2.33
N TRP A 621 -22.91 17.19 -1.79
CA TRP A 621 -21.76 18.08 -1.69
C TRP A 621 -21.38 18.24 -0.22
N ARG A 622 -20.12 17.95 0.08
CA ARG A 622 -19.56 18.03 1.42
C ARG A 622 -18.35 18.95 1.46
N THR A 623 -18.22 19.72 2.53
CA THR A 623 -17.00 20.47 2.85
C THR A 623 -16.62 20.21 4.29
N SER A 624 -15.38 19.80 4.53
CA SER A 624 -14.81 19.53 5.85
C SER A 624 -13.63 20.46 6.14
N LEU A 625 -13.66 21.13 7.28
CA LEU A 625 -12.52 21.76 7.91
C LEU A 625 -11.96 20.79 8.95
N PHE A 626 -10.68 20.51 8.91
CA PHE A 626 -10.07 19.55 9.84
C PHE A 626 -8.73 20.03 10.33
N GLY A 627 -8.34 19.54 11.50
CA GLY A 627 -7.04 19.81 12.07
C GLY A 627 -6.62 18.76 13.06
N GLU A 628 -5.32 18.77 13.35
CA GLU A 628 -4.68 17.80 14.22
C GLU A 628 -3.46 18.42 14.89
N GLU A 629 -3.30 18.13 16.16
CA GLU A 629 -2.05 18.37 16.90
C GLU A 629 -1.47 17.03 17.35
N LYS A 630 -0.32 16.67 16.80
CA LYS A 630 0.44 15.49 17.20
C LYS A 630 1.43 15.84 18.28
N GLN A 631 1.53 14.97 19.30
CA GLN A 631 2.57 15.02 20.33
C GLN A 631 3.43 13.76 20.20
N ALA A 632 4.73 13.91 20.41
CA ALA A 632 5.73 12.86 20.24
C ALA A 632 5.66 12.21 18.85
N ALA A 633 5.44 13.01 17.79
CA ALA A 633 5.27 12.55 16.42
C ALA A 633 6.45 11.67 15.98
N LEU A 634 6.15 10.50 15.42
CA LEU A 634 7.16 9.52 14.97
C LEU A 634 7.63 9.86 13.55
N VAL A 635 8.75 10.54 13.46
CA VAL A 635 9.31 11.06 12.19
C VAL A 635 10.71 10.50 11.96
N SER A 636 10.98 10.05 10.72
CA SER A 636 12.35 9.68 10.34
C SER A 636 13.21 10.94 10.26
N GLN A 637 14.26 10.99 11.04
CA GLN A 637 15.23 12.09 11.08
C GLN A 637 16.67 11.57 10.97
N THR A 638 17.55 12.41 10.49
CA THR A 638 19.00 12.17 10.50
C THR A 638 19.62 12.90 11.67
N ASP A 639 20.16 12.15 12.62
CA ASP A 639 20.94 12.69 13.73
C ASP A 639 22.42 12.79 13.31
N ILE A 640 22.98 13.98 13.42
CA ILE A 640 24.39 14.31 13.14
C ILE A 640 25.13 14.75 14.40
N THR A 641 24.47 14.72 15.54
CA THR A 641 24.98 15.26 16.82
C THR A 641 25.49 14.18 17.75
N THR A 642 24.83 13.02 17.78
CA THR A 642 25.15 11.94 18.71
C THR A 642 26.52 11.30 18.44
N LEU A 643 26.91 11.16 17.16
CA LEU A 643 28.22 10.63 16.74
C LEU A 643 28.92 11.67 15.87
N PRO A 644 29.86 12.47 16.41
CA PRO A 644 30.59 13.46 15.62
C PRO A 644 31.27 12.88 14.37
N GLY A 645 31.00 13.46 13.21
CA GLY A 645 31.51 12.99 11.91
C GLY A 645 30.68 11.89 11.26
N PHE A 646 29.58 11.45 11.88
CA PHE A 646 28.68 10.42 11.36
C PHE A 646 27.22 10.89 11.38
N SER A 647 26.40 10.24 10.57
CA SER A 647 24.95 10.48 10.47
C SER A 647 24.20 9.19 10.77
N ILE A 648 23.22 9.27 11.68
CA ILE A 648 22.32 8.16 12.03
C ILE A 648 20.93 8.51 11.55
N SER A 649 20.41 7.78 10.57
CA SER A 649 19.03 7.96 10.13
C SER A 649 18.12 6.95 10.83
N SER A 650 17.27 7.44 11.71
CA SER A 650 16.34 6.62 12.51
C SER A 650 15.01 7.34 12.72
N VAL A 651 13.99 6.58 13.12
CA VAL A 651 12.73 7.16 13.60
C VAL A 651 12.97 7.75 15.00
N GLN A 652 12.48 8.97 15.20
CA GLN A 652 12.58 9.71 16.46
C GLN A 652 11.25 10.36 16.80
N ASN A 653 11.03 10.67 18.07
CA ASN A 653 9.88 11.46 18.49
C ASN A 653 10.16 12.96 18.30
N VAL A 654 9.34 13.64 17.51
CA VAL A 654 9.27 15.10 17.40
C VAL A 654 8.21 15.61 18.38
N ASP A 655 8.52 16.65 19.16
CA ASP A 655 7.68 17.06 20.29
C ASP A 655 6.27 17.42 19.84
N LYS A 656 6.12 18.31 18.82
CA LYS A 656 4.80 18.67 18.30
C LYS A 656 4.78 18.97 16.81
N VAL A 657 3.75 18.47 16.15
CA VAL A 657 3.39 18.79 14.77
C VAL A 657 1.94 19.25 14.74
N ARG A 658 1.66 20.33 14.02
CA ARG A 658 0.29 20.80 13.80
C ARG A 658 -0.05 20.75 12.32
N THR A 659 -1.19 20.15 12.01
CA THR A 659 -1.73 20.07 10.65
C THR A 659 -3.15 20.60 10.64
N TYR A 660 -3.54 21.33 9.58
CA TYR A 660 -4.91 21.74 9.32
C TYR A 660 -5.18 21.75 7.82
N GLY A 661 -6.44 21.65 7.46
CA GLY A 661 -6.82 21.65 6.06
C GLY A 661 -8.30 21.84 5.84
N ILE A 662 -8.63 22.00 4.57
CA ILE A 662 -10.00 22.04 4.07
C ILE A 662 -10.10 21.06 2.92
N GLU A 663 -11.19 20.31 2.90
CA GLU A 663 -11.54 19.39 1.81
C GLU A 663 -12.96 19.66 1.36
N THR A 664 -13.17 19.74 0.05
CA THR A 664 -14.51 19.72 -0.53
C THR A 664 -14.63 18.51 -1.45
N ALA A 665 -15.77 17.83 -1.40
CA ALA A 665 -16.09 16.67 -2.22
C ALA A 665 -17.51 16.76 -2.75
N LEU A 666 -17.70 16.37 -4.01
CA LEU A 666 -18.98 16.31 -4.70
C LEU A 666 -19.15 14.91 -5.27
N GLN A 667 -20.33 14.33 -5.08
CA GLN A 667 -20.75 13.09 -5.73
C GLN A 667 -22.20 13.26 -6.20
N THR A 668 -22.43 13.10 -7.50
CA THR A 668 -23.76 13.27 -8.11
C THR A 668 -24.00 12.22 -9.18
N SER A 669 -25.26 11.88 -9.41
CA SER A 669 -25.72 11.09 -10.55
C SER A 669 -26.67 11.92 -11.41
N ASP A 670 -26.69 11.69 -12.73
CA ASP A 670 -27.50 12.45 -13.69
C ASP A 670 -27.27 13.98 -13.61
N MET A 671 -26.03 14.41 -13.35
CA MET A 671 -25.67 15.83 -13.20
C MET A 671 -25.61 16.52 -14.57
N LEU A 672 -26.26 17.68 -14.73
CA LEU A 672 -26.34 18.51 -15.94
C LEU A 672 -27.08 17.84 -17.09
N ILE A 673 -26.77 16.59 -17.40
CA ILE A 673 -27.44 15.79 -18.42
C ILE A 673 -27.72 14.39 -17.87
N ARG A 674 -28.79 13.77 -18.32
CA ARG A 674 -29.14 12.40 -17.92
C ARG A 674 -28.04 11.42 -18.32
N GLY A 675 -27.67 10.54 -17.42
CA GLY A 675 -26.62 9.55 -17.60
C GLY A 675 -25.20 10.04 -17.28
N LEU A 676 -25.01 11.29 -16.83
CA LEU A 676 -23.71 11.81 -16.42
C LEU A 676 -23.57 11.79 -14.89
N ASP A 677 -22.74 10.90 -14.38
CA ASP A 677 -22.34 10.83 -13.00
C ASP A 677 -21.01 11.59 -12.81
N LEU A 678 -20.94 12.46 -11.81
CA LEU A 678 -19.75 13.23 -11.48
C LEU A 678 -19.34 12.96 -10.03
N SER A 679 -18.07 12.70 -9.82
CA SER A 679 -17.45 12.76 -8.50
C SER A 679 -16.15 13.54 -8.57
N GLY A 680 -15.83 14.26 -7.49
CA GLY A 680 -14.60 15.02 -7.44
C GLY A 680 -14.29 15.51 -6.05
N SER A 681 -13.04 15.80 -5.81
CA SER A 681 -12.56 16.36 -4.56
C SER A 681 -11.41 17.32 -4.76
N LEU A 682 -11.31 18.29 -3.86
CA LEU A 682 -10.18 19.21 -3.74
C LEU A 682 -9.84 19.36 -2.27
N ALA A 683 -8.57 19.18 -1.92
CA ALA A 683 -8.07 19.34 -0.57
C ALA A 683 -6.85 20.26 -0.54
N TYR A 684 -6.83 21.15 0.46
CA TYR A 684 -5.70 21.95 0.87
C TYR A 684 -5.25 21.52 2.25
N ILE A 685 -3.95 21.26 2.41
CA ILE A 685 -3.38 20.71 3.65
C ILE A 685 -2.11 21.50 3.99
N HIS A 686 -1.99 21.91 5.24
CA HIS A 686 -0.81 22.62 5.75
C HIS A 686 -0.34 21.97 7.05
N SER A 687 0.90 21.45 7.05
CA SER A 687 1.48 20.72 8.18
C SER A 687 2.83 21.31 8.55
N ARG A 688 3.04 21.62 9.85
CA ARG A 688 4.29 22.21 10.38
C ARG A 688 4.71 21.59 11.69
N ILE A 689 6.03 21.52 11.87
CA ILE A 689 6.65 21.25 13.16
C ILE A 689 6.51 22.52 14.02
N THR A 690 5.83 22.42 15.17
CA THR A 690 5.60 23.56 16.07
C THR A 690 6.50 23.53 17.30
N GLN A 691 7.04 22.34 17.65
CA GLN A 691 8.03 22.16 18.70
C GLN A 691 8.95 20.99 18.38
N ASN A 692 10.25 21.19 18.52
CA ASN A 692 11.27 20.14 18.40
C ASN A 692 12.49 20.52 19.26
N ILE A 693 12.56 19.96 20.47
CA ILE A 693 13.63 20.26 21.43
C ILE A 693 14.96 19.68 20.95
N ALA A 694 14.92 18.50 20.32
CA ALA A 694 16.13 17.84 19.81
C ALA A 694 16.74 18.58 18.60
N ASN A 695 15.91 19.30 17.82
CA ASN A 695 16.36 20.08 16.68
C ASN A 695 15.50 21.37 16.52
N PRO A 696 15.76 22.42 17.33
CA PRO A 696 14.97 23.66 17.31
C PRO A 696 14.93 24.37 15.95
N GLY A 697 15.95 24.20 15.11
CA GLY A 697 16.00 24.78 13.77
C GLY A 697 14.93 24.25 12.80
N LEU A 698 14.26 23.14 13.12
CA LEU A 698 13.15 22.60 12.35
C LEU A 698 11.79 23.21 12.73
N VAL A 699 11.70 24.00 13.79
CA VAL A 699 10.45 24.64 14.20
C VAL A 699 9.99 25.63 13.13
N GLY A 700 8.73 25.55 12.73
CA GLY A 700 8.14 26.35 11.65
C GLY A 700 8.26 25.74 10.26
N THR A 701 9.06 24.67 10.07
CA THR A 701 9.23 24.00 8.76
C THR A 701 8.08 23.02 8.47
N GLU A 702 7.88 22.74 7.17
CA GLU A 702 6.85 21.81 6.69
C GLU A 702 7.25 20.34 6.94
N LEU A 703 6.24 19.53 7.25
CA LEU A 703 6.44 18.09 7.33
C LEU A 703 6.59 17.51 5.91
N PRO A 704 7.58 16.63 5.66
CA PRO A 704 7.79 16.06 4.34
C PRO A 704 6.69 15.08 3.94
N LEU A 705 6.59 14.79 2.63
CA LEU A 705 5.73 13.78 2.02
C LEU A 705 4.23 14.09 2.06
N ILE A 706 3.85 15.30 2.43
CA ILE A 706 2.47 15.78 2.43
C ILE A 706 2.33 16.84 1.34
N PRO A 707 1.56 16.62 0.26
CA PRO A 707 1.31 17.66 -0.73
C PRO A 707 0.34 18.69 -0.18
N VAL A 708 0.60 19.96 -0.46
CA VAL A 708 -0.27 21.08 -0.05
C VAL A 708 -1.63 21.00 -0.74
N TRP A 709 -1.66 20.60 -2.00
CA TRP A 709 -2.88 20.46 -2.78
C TRP A 709 -3.03 19.05 -3.32
N ARG A 710 -4.24 18.51 -3.22
CA ARG A 710 -4.69 17.29 -3.89
C ARG A 710 -6.03 17.51 -4.54
N ALA A 711 -6.23 16.93 -5.72
CA ALA A 711 -7.53 16.93 -6.38
C ALA A 711 -7.76 15.62 -7.13
N SER A 712 -9.00 15.19 -7.17
CA SER A 712 -9.47 14.12 -8.05
C SER A 712 -10.80 14.52 -8.69
N MET A 713 -11.03 14.08 -9.92
CA MET A 713 -12.27 14.25 -10.62
C MET A 713 -12.54 13.02 -11.47
N LEU A 714 -13.77 12.57 -11.51
CA LEU A 714 -14.21 11.45 -12.32
C LEU A 714 -15.58 11.80 -12.92
N ALA A 715 -15.69 11.73 -14.23
CA ALA A 715 -16.92 11.86 -14.97
C ALA A 715 -17.20 10.53 -15.67
N THR A 716 -18.35 9.91 -15.40
CA THR A 716 -18.82 8.70 -16.06
C THR A 716 -20.11 9.00 -16.80
N TYR A 717 -20.11 8.80 -18.13
CA TYR A 717 -21.27 9.01 -18.97
C TYR A 717 -21.84 7.68 -19.48
N HIS A 718 -23.08 7.40 -19.10
CA HIS A 718 -23.84 6.23 -19.54
C HIS A 718 -24.53 6.57 -20.88
N VAL A 719 -23.83 6.28 -21.99
CA VAL A 719 -24.32 6.54 -23.35
C VAL A 719 -25.57 5.71 -23.64
N THR A 720 -25.55 4.44 -23.23
CA THR A 720 -26.69 3.51 -23.22
C THR A 720 -26.63 2.66 -21.93
N ALA A 721 -27.57 1.75 -21.72
CA ALA A 721 -27.51 0.79 -20.63
C ALA A 721 -26.31 -0.17 -20.74
N GLU A 722 -25.80 -0.37 -21.96
CA GLU A 722 -24.70 -1.27 -22.27
C GLU A 722 -23.36 -0.56 -22.42
N LEU A 723 -23.32 0.72 -22.78
CA LEU A 723 -22.11 1.48 -23.09
C LEU A 723 -21.91 2.63 -22.12
N SER A 724 -20.81 2.61 -21.40
CA SER A 724 -20.37 3.72 -20.53
C SER A 724 -18.93 4.14 -20.84
N GLY A 725 -18.67 5.44 -20.73
CA GLY A 725 -17.34 6.01 -20.86
C GLY A 725 -16.99 6.84 -19.63
N SER A 726 -15.77 6.70 -19.12
CA SER A 726 -15.29 7.45 -17.96
C SER A 726 -14.02 8.23 -18.30
N LEU A 727 -13.93 9.45 -17.76
CA LEU A 727 -12.74 10.30 -17.81
C LEU A 727 -12.40 10.72 -16.39
N GLY A 728 -11.21 10.35 -15.94
CA GLY A 728 -10.65 10.67 -14.64
C GLY A 728 -9.54 11.70 -14.73
N TYR A 729 -9.38 12.52 -13.69
CA TYR A 729 -8.25 13.42 -13.49
C TYR A 729 -7.74 13.29 -12.07
N ARG A 730 -6.42 13.19 -11.91
CA ARG A 730 -5.75 13.11 -10.62
C ARG A 730 -4.63 14.13 -10.56
N TYR A 731 -4.61 14.91 -9.48
CA TYR A 731 -3.59 15.92 -9.22
C TYR A 731 -3.00 15.76 -7.82
N SER A 732 -1.69 15.88 -7.72
CA SER A 732 -0.96 16.04 -6.48
C SER A 732 0.07 17.17 -6.61
N GLY A 733 0.04 18.10 -5.67
CA GLY A 733 1.04 19.14 -5.58
C GLY A 733 2.43 18.59 -5.21
N ARG A 734 3.44 19.45 -5.27
CA ARG A 734 4.81 19.13 -4.84
C ARG A 734 4.83 18.67 -3.38
N GLN A 735 5.73 17.75 -3.07
CA GLN A 735 6.06 17.30 -1.73
C GLN A 735 7.55 17.45 -1.51
N HIS A 736 7.96 17.79 -0.29
CA HIS A 736 9.36 17.68 0.10
C HIS A 736 9.73 16.22 0.38
N SER A 737 10.91 15.79 -0.07
CA SER A 737 11.38 14.42 0.13
C SER A 737 11.92 14.15 1.53
N GLY A 738 12.29 15.20 2.26
CA GLY A 738 12.85 15.14 3.61
C GLY A 738 12.68 16.46 4.36
N LEU A 739 13.11 16.48 5.61
CA LEU A 739 13.11 17.68 6.45
C LEU A 739 14.09 18.73 5.91
N LEU A 740 13.85 19.98 6.24
CA LEU A 740 14.75 21.12 5.96
C LEU A 740 16.15 20.84 6.55
N ASN A 741 17.19 21.08 5.79
CA ASN A 741 18.55 21.12 6.32
C ASN A 741 18.76 22.44 7.07
N THR A 742 18.91 22.38 8.39
CA THR A 742 19.00 23.55 9.26
C THR A 742 20.30 24.34 9.13
N THR A 743 21.34 23.74 8.53
CA THR A 743 22.61 24.42 8.24
C THR A 743 22.52 25.23 6.95
N THR A 744 21.94 24.69 5.91
CA THR A 744 21.83 25.35 4.60
C THR A 744 20.51 26.11 4.43
N MET A 745 19.55 25.91 5.35
CA MET A 745 18.19 26.46 5.28
C MET A 745 17.47 26.11 3.96
N GLN A 746 17.76 24.92 3.42
CA GLN A 746 17.19 24.42 2.17
C GLN A 746 16.59 23.03 2.37
N TYR A 747 15.51 22.74 1.66
CA TYR A 747 15.03 21.37 1.55
C TYR A 747 15.97 20.54 0.65
N PRO A 748 16.09 19.22 0.90
CA PRO A 748 17.07 18.37 0.20
C PRO A 748 16.77 18.17 -1.29
N ASP A 749 15.62 18.65 -1.77
CA ASP A 749 15.06 18.39 -3.11
C ASP A 749 14.67 19.67 -3.86
N PRO A 750 15.59 20.62 -4.10
CA PRO A 750 15.31 21.80 -4.92
C PRO A 750 14.88 21.42 -6.35
N ASN A 751 15.28 20.25 -6.86
CA ASN A 751 14.89 19.70 -8.16
C ASN A 751 13.96 18.47 -8.02
N PRO A 752 12.64 18.68 -7.87
CA PRO A 752 11.71 17.56 -7.61
C PRO A 752 11.35 16.73 -8.86
N ASN A 753 11.64 17.24 -10.08
CA ASN A 753 11.16 16.66 -11.34
C ASN A 753 12.19 15.73 -12.00
N VAL A 754 12.99 15.07 -11.18
CA VAL A 754 14.01 14.10 -11.61
C VAL A 754 13.86 12.81 -10.82
N TYR A 755 14.47 11.74 -11.28
CA TYR A 755 14.54 10.49 -10.53
C TYR A 755 15.09 10.71 -9.13
N GLY A 756 14.41 10.18 -8.15
CA GLY A 756 14.62 10.40 -6.72
C GLY A 756 13.79 11.54 -6.11
N GLY A 757 13.19 12.41 -6.96
CA GLY A 757 12.37 13.53 -6.55
C GLY A 757 10.91 13.17 -6.27
N ARG A 758 10.12 14.21 -5.91
CA ARG A 758 8.69 14.13 -5.68
C ARG A 758 7.99 15.25 -6.45
N SER A 759 7.69 14.96 -7.70
CA SER A 759 7.05 15.89 -8.62
C SER A 759 5.63 16.24 -8.20
N SER A 760 5.22 17.46 -8.53
CA SER A 760 3.79 17.68 -8.74
C SER A 760 3.38 17.02 -10.06
N PHE A 761 2.15 16.53 -10.13
CA PHE A 761 1.61 15.94 -11.35
C PHE A 761 0.12 16.18 -11.49
N GLY A 762 -0.34 16.20 -12.76
CA GLY A 762 -1.74 16.15 -13.13
C GLY A 762 -1.87 15.18 -14.31
N VAL A 763 -2.65 14.12 -14.15
CA VAL A 763 -2.81 13.08 -15.16
C VAL A 763 -4.28 12.81 -15.45
N PHE A 764 -4.57 12.52 -16.72
CA PHE A 764 -5.88 12.11 -17.19
C PHE A 764 -5.87 10.62 -17.50
N ASP A 765 -6.95 9.94 -17.11
CA ASP A 765 -7.20 8.52 -17.35
C ASP A 765 -8.57 8.38 -18.03
N ALA A 766 -8.72 7.40 -18.92
CA ALA A 766 -10.00 7.13 -19.56
C ALA A 766 -10.30 5.63 -19.62
N LYS A 767 -11.59 5.29 -19.59
CA LYS A 767 -12.08 3.92 -19.76
C LYS A 767 -13.38 3.91 -20.54
N LEU A 768 -13.53 2.93 -21.42
CA LEU A 768 -14.76 2.61 -22.12
C LEU A 768 -15.16 1.18 -21.77
N LEU A 769 -16.39 0.99 -21.30
CA LEU A 769 -16.96 -0.31 -20.95
C LEU A 769 -18.16 -0.58 -21.85
N TYR A 770 -18.19 -1.76 -22.50
CA TYR A 770 -19.29 -2.21 -23.34
C TYR A 770 -19.77 -3.60 -22.93
N LYS A 771 -21.06 -3.72 -22.58
CA LYS A 771 -21.78 -4.96 -22.28
C LYS A 771 -22.43 -5.44 -23.58
N PHE A 772 -21.72 -6.21 -24.38
CA PHE A 772 -22.18 -6.62 -25.71
C PHE A 772 -23.10 -7.85 -25.70
N ALA A 773 -23.21 -8.52 -24.56
CA ALA A 773 -24.20 -9.58 -24.33
C ALA A 773 -24.57 -9.62 -22.84
N ARG A 774 -25.65 -10.33 -22.51
CA ARG A 774 -26.15 -10.43 -21.14
C ARG A 774 -25.08 -10.86 -20.13
N GLN A 775 -24.18 -11.75 -20.57
CA GLN A 775 -23.15 -12.36 -19.73
C GLN A 775 -21.74 -11.80 -20.01
N TRP A 776 -21.56 -11.05 -21.11
CA TRP A 776 -20.25 -10.63 -21.56
C TRP A 776 -20.09 -9.12 -21.59
N SER A 777 -18.96 -8.67 -21.11
CA SER A 777 -18.53 -7.28 -21.23
C SER A 777 -17.06 -7.20 -21.61
N ALA A 778 -16.72 -6.16 -22.36
CA ALA A 778 -15.34 -5.81 -22.67
C ALA A 778 -15.08 -4.36 -22.28
N SER A 779 -13.85 -4.05 -21.92
CA SER A 779 -13.43 -2.67 -21.69
C SER A 779 -12.05 -2.42 -22.28
N VAL A 780 -11.84 -1.16 -22.67
CA VAL A 780 -10.52 -0.62 -23.03
C VAL A 780 -10.27 0.63 -22.21
N GLY A 781 -9.02 0.85 -21.84
CA GLY A 781 -8.65 2.00 -21.03
C GLY A 781 -7.25 2.51 -21.33
N ILE A 782 -7.03 3.74 -20.92
CA ILE A 782 -5.72 4.40 -21.01
C ILE A 782 -5.52 5.18 -19.72
N ASP A 783 -4.45 4.89 -19.00
CA ASP A 783 -3.99 5.70 -17.88
C ASP A 783 -2.86 6.62 -18.32
N ASN A 784 -2.80 7.82 -17.72
CA ASN A 784 -1.84 8.86 -18.06
C ASN A 784 -1.84 9.19 -19.56
N ILE A 785 -2.98 9.60 -20.08
CA ILE A 785 -3.20 9.91 -21.51
C ILE A 785 -2.15 10.89 -22.04
N GLY A 786 -1.76 11.88 -21.22
CA GLY A 786 -0.76 12.90 -21.55
C GLY A 786 0.68 12.41 -21.57
N ASP A 787 0.97 11.17 -21.20
CA ASP A 787 2.32 10.62 -21.03
C ASP A 787 3.21 11.49 -20.12
N VAL A 788 2.60 12.04 -19.07
CA VAL A 788 3.29 12.91 -18.11
C VAL A 788 4.34 12.09 -17.36
N LYS A 789 5.58 12.55 -17.39
CA LYS A 789 6.68 11.94 -16.64
C LYS A 789 6.82 12.61 -15.29
N TYR A 790 6.56 11.86 -14.23
CA TYR A 790 6.65 12.35 -12.88
C TYR A 790 7.23 11.30 -11.93
N PHE A 791 7.70 11.78 -10.79
CA PHE A 791 8.43 10.96 -9.82
C PHE A 791 7.79 11.05 -8.44
N THR A 792 7.73 9.91 -7.75
CA THR A 792 7.37 9.83 -6.33
C THR A 792 8.42 9.00 -5.60
N LEU A 793 9.68 9.44 -5.66
CA LEU A 793 10.93 8.75 -5.41
C LEU A 793 11.37 7.90 -6.62
N TYR A 794 10.51 7.02 -7.10
CA TYR A 794 10.65 6.21 -8.32
C TYR A 794 9.98 6.91 -9.50
N PRO A 795 10.38 6.62 -10.76
CA PRO A 795 9.56 7.02 -11.90
C PRO A 795 8.18 6.35 -11.79
N TYR A 796 7.14 7.12 -12.05
CA TYR A 796 5.78 6.60 -12.06
C TYR A 796 5.44 6.00 -13.43
N GLN A 797 4.32 5.25 -13.50
CA GLN A 797 3.86 4.65 -14.77
C GLN A 797 3.62 5.74 -15.81
N GLN A 798 4.22 5.57 -16.98
CA GLN A 798 3.96 6.39 -18.17
C GLN A 798 2.66 5.90 -18.82
N ARG A 799 2.31 6.41 -20.00
CA ARG A 799 1.05 6.02 -20.65
C ARG A 799 0.89 4.51 -20.73
N THR A 800 -0.21 4.02 -20.20
CA THR A 800 -0.51 2.60 -20.12
C THR A 800 -1.86 2.31 -20.75
N TYR A 801 -1.92 1.28 -21.58
CA TYR A 801 -3.12 0.79 -22.24
C TYR A 801 -3.62 -0.46 -21.56
N PHE A 802 -4.93 -0.57 -21.40
CA PHE A 802 -5.60 -1.73 -20.82
C PHE A 802 -6.66 -2.27 -21.76
N ALA A 803 -6.83 -3.59 -21.77
CA ALA A 803 -7.96 -4.26 -22.36
C ALA A 803 -8.44 -5.38 -21.46
N SER A 804 -9.76 -5.55 -21.34
CA SER A 804 -10.37 -6.53 -20.46
C SER A 804 -11.56 -7.21 -21.14
N LEU A 805 -11.69 -8.52 -20.91
CA LEU A 805 -12.86 -9.31 -21.26
C LEU A 805 -13.39 -9.97 -19.99
N LYS A 806 -14.71 -9.82 -19.72
CA LYS A 806 -15.34 -10.38 -18.52
C LYS A 806 -16.60 -11.17 -18.88
N PHE A 807 -16.71 -12.33 -18.25
CA PHE A 807 -17.89 -13.20 -18.28
C PHE A 807 -18.55 -13.21 -16.89
N ASN A 808 -19.88 -13.11 -16.82
CA ASN A 808 -20.67 -13.19 -15.59
C ASN A 808 -21.89 -14.07 -15.85
N TYR A 809 -22.07 -15.09 -15.01
CA TYR A 809 -23.21 -16.00 -15.07
C TYR A 809 -24.04 -15.90 -13.78
#